data_598ab2428979e9785e12219229ea0151
#
_entry.id   598ab2428979e9785e12219229ea0151
#
_cell.length_a   1.000
_cell.length_b   1.000
_cell.length_c   1.000
_cell.angle_alpha   90.00
_cell.angle_beta   90.00
_cell.angle_gamma   90.00
#
_symmetry.space_group_name_H-M   'P 1'
#
loop_
_entity.id
_entity.type
_entity.pdbx_description
1 polymer ?
#
loop_
_entity_poly.entity_id
_entity_poly.type
_entity_poly.pdbx_seq_one_letter_code
_entity_poly.pdbx_strand_id
1 'polypeptide(L)'
;MIKIFGHGSYIGNTGYNQHTRDFFRHLSKHSQIKFRNFTVGDSWKGMSEEPHNGEYYFNATDRKLLYQQVLWNNDRTRSDYKMYNDPSKEFSPDLNIVLCETNHNLFYDEYYGPKIAYNVWESTLQPEVYFNRLKEFDELWVPSKWQRDCTISQGYDPNKIKVVPEGVDIYTFFPEETSHELTSDGRFKFFLAGRWDYRKSIKEIIETFLKTFDKDEPVDLIISVDNPFSGDGMKTTEERLTHYGLEDERIKILHFPPREDYIKILKSCDAFVSCARSEGWNLPLIEAMACGVPSIYSNCSGQLEFAEGKGIPVSIVGEKPVDASTYSHFNDSVGNYYEPDFKDLGKKMWEVVTNHSKYKQLALEESEEIRFKFNWEKVAEIGVNTINKFLEKHKTTKDMNQVIVSYLDGPRVDIKGNEGRKYFVEFIDGDGKVRYSDTISNNMWTACGIKYYVPWTIRINGEIIDQFNIENKTILISFESKSVGDTIAWAPYSIELMKQKNCKVILSTFHNEWFEGAESYKDIKFIKPGESVSCDAIYRLGWFRDNNKGWKNFNLHPNQPNLIPLQKTASDILGLKFNEVNHGLNFKPGKRPIENKYVVFGPQSTSGCKEWSFEYWTELTKMVRNLGYEVVILSLKEYHIKDTISITSRDWNDVFSCLYHSEFFVGLSSGLSWVNWALNKKTVMIGGFSQDDHEFTNNTVRVSTNTCIKCWNDPVLVFDSGDWDWCPVYKGTERQHICQKSITPLMVFGKILENFKQ
;
A
#
# COMPACT_ATOMS: atom_id res chain seq x y z
N MET A 1 -8.78 -25.29 -15.21
CA MET A 1 -8.41 -24.89 -13.83
C MET A 1 -8.98 -23.50 -13.63
N ILE A 2 -9.81 -23.32 -12.64
CA ILE A 2 -10.51 -22.05 -12.34
C ILE A 2 -9.55 -21.16 -11.54
N LYS A 3 -9.32 -19.95 -12.01
CA LYS A 3 -8.47 -18.97 -11.32
C LYS A 3 -9.32 -18.11 -10.40
N ILE A 4 -9.10 -18.21 -9.10
CA ILE A 4 -9.85 -17.45 -8.09
C ILE A 4 -8.94 -16.46 -7.38
N PHE A 5 -9.41 -15.23 -7.30
CA PHE A 5 -8.80 -14.22 -6.47
C PHE A 5 -9.63 -14.00 -5.19
N GLY A 6 -9.11 -14.41 -4.05
CA GLY A 6 -9.73 -14.24 -2.76
C GLY A 6 -9.30 -12.91 -2.11
N HIS A 7 -10.26 -12.16 -1.61
CA HIS A 7 -10.03 -10.90 -0.91
C HIS A 7 -10.57 -11.04 0.51
N GLY A 8 -9.73 -10.86 1.52
CA GLY A 8 -10.19 -11.02 2.89
C GLY A 8 -9.15 -10.70 3.95
N SER A 9 -9.62 -10.57 5.19
CA SER A 9 -8.77 -10.35 6.36
C SER A 9 -8.14 -11.67 6.80
N TYR A 10 -6.94 -11.95 6.33
CA TYR A 10 -6.24 -13.20 6.61
C TYR A 10 -5.44 -13.17 7.92
N ILE A 11 -4.87 -12.00 8.25
CA ILE A 11 -4.01 -11.80 9.43
C ILE A 11 -4.86 -11.33 10.61
N GLY A 12 -4.70 -11.96 11.77
CA GLY A 12 -5.39 -11.64 13.00
C GLY A 12 -6.10 -12.82 13.63
N ASN A 13 -6.79 -12.59 14.77
CA ASN A 13 -7.39 -13.62 15.64
C ASN A 13 -8.91 -13.52 15.75
N THR A 14 -9.56 -12.71 14.93
CA THR A 14 -11.03 -12.63 14.93
C THR A 14 -11.66 -13.84 14.24
N GLY A 15 -12.96 -14.05 14.43
CA GLY A 15 -13.71 -15.07 13.72
C GLY A 15 -13.59 -14.94 12.20
N TYR A 16 -13.65 -13.71 11.68
CA TYR A 16 -13.44 -13.44 10.24
C TYR A 16 -12.05 -13.83 9.74
N ASN A 17 -11.01 -13.56 10.53
CA ASN A 17 -9.65 -13.96 10.16
C ASN A 17 -9.52 -15.48 10.10
N GLN A 18 -10.09 -16.18 11.09
CA GLN A 18 -10.09 -17.64 11.13
C GLN A 18 -10.88 -18.22 9.96
N HIS A 19 -12.10 -17.73 9.71
CA HIS A 19 -12.93 -18.14 8.58
C HIS A 19 -12.20 -17.94 7.24
N THR A 20 -11.62 -16.75 7.02
CA THR A 20 -10.88 -16.43 5.79
C THR A 20 -9.71 -17.40 5.57
N ARG A 21 -8.88 -17.62 6.61
CA ARG A 21 -7.74 -18.54 6.54
C ARG A 21 -8.18 -19.97 6.23
N ASP A 22 -9.11 -20.47 6.98
CA ASP A 22 -9.47 -21.89 6.91
C ASP A 22 -10.22 -22.20 5.62
N PHE A 23 -11.16 -21.36 5.21
CA PHE A 23 -11.86 -21.51 3.94
C PHE A 23 -10.92 -21.40 2.74
N PHE A 24 -10.13 -20.32 2.66
CA PHE A 24 -9.24 -20.11 1.51
C PHE A 24 -8.11 -21.12 1.45
N ARG A 25 -7.60 -21.57 2.61
CA ARG A 25 -6.61 -22.66 2.69
C ARG A 25 -7.13 -23.94 2.06
N HIS A 26 -8.36 -24.36 2.39
CA HIS A 26 -8.94 -25.58 1.86
C HIS A 26 -9.39 -25.43 0.41
N LEU A 27 -9.96 -24.28 0.04
CA LEU A 27 -10.27 -23.97 -1.34
C LEU A 27 -9.03 -24.03 -2.25
N SER A 28 -7.90 -23.50 -1.79
CA SER A 28 -6.63 -23.49 -2.54
C SER A 28 -6.02 -24.87 -2.79
N LYS A 29 -6.36 -25.86 -1.96
CA LYS A 29 -5.88 -27.25 -2.11
C LYS A 29 -6.67 -28.03 -3.18
N HIS A 30 -7.81 -27.54 -3.61
CA HIS A 30 -8.65 -28.27 -4.56
C HIS A 30 -8.02 -28.28 -5.97
N SER A 31 -7.91 -29.46 -6.58
CA SER A 31 -7.17 -29.67 -7.84
C SER A 31 -7.69 -28.84 -9.03
N GLN A 32 -8.96 -28.44 -9.02
CA GLN A 32 -9.56 -27.59 -10.06
C GLN A 32 -9.29 -26.10 -9.86
N ILE A 33 -8.77 -25.67 -8.71
CA ILE A 33 -8.63 -24.27 -8.32
C ILE A 33 -7.16 -23.84 -8.40
N LYS A 34 -6.92 -22.72 -9.07
CA LYS A 34 -5.70 -21.94 -8.94
C LYS A 34 -6.05 -20.68 -8.13
N PHE A 35 -5.66 -20.64 -6.89
CA PHE A 35 -6.06 -19.61 -5.93
C PHE A 35 -4.96 -18.61 -5.64
N ARG A 36 -5.33 -17.35 -5.52
CA ARG A 36 -4.51 -16.29 -4.95
C ARG A 36 -5.34 -15.55 -3.89
N ASN A 37 -4.73 -15.20 -2.79
CA ASN A 37 -5.38 -14.42 -1.76
C ASN A 37 -4.80 -13.01 -1.72
N PHE A 38 -5.67 -12.03 -1.62
CA PHE A 38 -5.32 -10.68 -1.25
C PHE A 38 -5.74 -10.44 0.19
N THR A 39 -4.77 -10.25 1.09
CA THR A 39 -5.05 -9.92 2.48
C THR A 39 -4.94 -8.42 2.71
N VAL A 40 -5.87 -7.88 3.43
CA VAL A 40 -5.72 -6.56 4.00
C VAL A 40 -4.86 -6.70 5.23
N GLY A 41 -3.69 -6.13 5.19
CA GLY A 41 -2.86 -6.01 6.37
C GLY A 41 -3.59 -5.19 7.40
N ASP A 42 -3.88 -5.79 8.47
CA ASP A 42 -4.15 -5.37 9.79
C ASP A 42 -4.66 -3.92 10.01
N SER A 43 -5.93 -3.84 10.26
CA SER A 43 -6.51 -2.73 11.00
C SER A 43 -6.20 -2.80 12.51
N TRP A 44 -5.47 -3.82 12.97
CA TRP A 44 -5.29 -4.18 14.37
C TRP A 44 -3.82 -4.16 14.79
N LYS A 45 -3.19 -3.00 14.69
CA LYS A 45 -1.77 -2.80 15.04
C LYS A 45 -1.33 -3.29 16.43
N GLY A 46 -2.24 -3.48 17.34
CA GLY A 46 -1.92 -3.97 18.68
C GLY A 46 -1.84 -5.50 18.81
N MET A 47 -2.28 -6.25 17.79
CA MET A 47 -2.32 -7.73 17.84
C MET A 47 -1.35 -8.39 16.86
N SER A 48 -0.73 -7.61 15.95
CA SER A 48 0.08 -8.12 14.85
C SER A 48 1.56 -7.80 14.96
N GLU A 49 2.01 -7.10 15.99
CA GLU A 49 3.43 -6.76 16.15
C GLU A 49 4.31 -7.98 16.49
N GLU A 50 3.70 -9.09 16.88
CA GLU A 50 4.34 -10.38 16.92
C GLU A 50 3.54 -11.43 16.14
N PRO A 51 3.48 -11.31 14.83
CA PRO A 51 2.81 -12.36 14.04
C PRO A 51 3.47 -13.69 14.22
N HIS A 52 4.39 -13.70 14.99
CA HIS A 52 5.38 -14.46 14.55
C HIS A 52 5.87 -15.40 15.58
N ASN A 53 5.37 -15.29 16.64
CA ASN A 53 5.21 -16.50 17.36
C ASN A 53 4.26 -17.46 16.66
N GLY A 54 3.85 -17.09 15.48
CA GLY A 54 3.31 -17.29 14.31
C GLY A 54 3.38 -18.60 13.64
N GLU A 55 4.11 -19.57 14.00
CA GLU A 55 3.94 -20.96 13.53
C GLU A 55 2.56 -21.50 13.90
N TYR A 56 2.00 -20.96 14.95
CA TYR A 56 0.73 -21.36 15.52
C TYR A 56 -0.49 -21.00 14.68
N TYR A 57 -0.47 -19.86 13.96
CA TYR A 57 -1.59 -19.36 13.18
C TYR A 57 -1.46 -19.66 11.69
N PHE A 58 -0.25 -19.91 11.20
CA PHE A 58 0.00 -20.06 9.78
C PHE A 58 0.77 -21.35 9.49
N ASN A 59 0.14 -22.26 8.78
CA ASN A 59 0.81 -23.44 8.26
C ASN A 59 1.62 -23.11 6.97
N ALA A 60 2.31 -24.10 6.43
CA ALA A 60 3.13 -23.93 5.23
C ALA A 60 2.33 -23.44 4.00
N THR A 61 1.04 -23.83 3.91
CA THR A 61 0.15 -23.36 2.83
C THR A 61 -0.18 -21.89 3.01
N ASP A 62 -0.50 -21.46 4.24
CA ASP A 62 -0.77 -20.06 4.57
C ASP A 62 0.42 -19.18 4.28
N ARG A 63 1.62 -19.60 4.69
CA ARG A 63 2.87 -18.88 4.40
C ARG A 63 3.09 -18.71 2.90
N LYS A 64 2.78 -19.71 2.09
CA LYS A 64 2.89 -19.63 0.64
C LYS A 64 1.87 -18.65 0.04
N LEU A 65 0.65 -18.66 0.54
CA LEU A 65 -0.41 -17.72 0.11
C LEU A 65 -0.11 -16.29 0.54
N LEU A 66 0.45 -16.08 1.73
CA LEU A 66 0.83 -14.78 2.27
C LEU A 66 2.13 -14.23 1.69
N TYR A 67 3.13 -15.09 1.46
CA TYR A 67 4.47 -14.67 0.99
C TYR A 67 4.41 -13.86 -0.31
N GLN A 68 3.43 -14.13 -1.15
CA GLN A 68 3.21 -13.38 -2.38
C GLN A 68 2.70 -11.95 -2.15
N GLN A 69 2.36 -11.60 -0.90
CA GLN A 69 1.77 -10.34 -0.51
C GLN A 69 2.64 -9.52 0.45
N VAL A 70 3.66 -10.12 1.05
CA VAL A 70 4.58 -9.47 2.02
C VAL A 70 5.47 -8.40 1.40
N LEU A 71 5.48 -8.26 0.07
CA LEU A 71 6.07 -7.08 -0.59
C LEU A 71 5.22 -5.82 -0.43
N TRP A 72 4.28 -5.87 0.46
CA TRP A 72 3.35 -4.80 0.75
C TRP A 72 4.02 -3.66 1.49
N ASN A 73 4.10 -2.53 0.85
CA ASN A 73 4.64 -1.32 1.42
C ASN A 73 3.64 -0.74 2.43
N ASN A 74 4.13 -0.20 3.54
CA ASN A 74 3.33 0.44 4.59
C ASN A 74 2.50 1.65 4.14
N ASP A 75 2.52 1.99 2.88
CA ASP A 75 1.79 3.11 2.30
C ASP A 75 0.44 2.63 1.74
N ARG A 76 -0.56 2.65 2.58
CA ARG A 76 -1.90 2.08 2.45
C ARG A 76 -2.84 2.89 1.57
N THR A 77 -2.39 3.41 0.45
CA THR A 77 -3.31 4.06 -0.48
C THR A 77 -4.04 3.02 -1.33
N ARG A 78 -5.31 3.28 -1.62
CA ARG A 78 -6.18 2.39 -2.40
C ARG A 78 -5.60 2.05 -3.79
N SER A 79 -4.75 2.91 -4.34
CA SER A 79 -4.01 2.67 -5.58
C SER A 79 -2.89 1.65 -5.42
N ASP A 80 -2.18 1.65 -4.29
CA ASP A 80 -1.11 0.70 -4.01
C ASP A 80 -1.69 -0.71 -3.81
N TYR A 81 -2.86 -0.78 -3.24
CA TYR A 81 -3.66 -1.98 -3.08
C TYR A 81 -3.96 -2.70 -4.40
N LYS A 82 -4.34 -1.97 -5.44
CA LYS A 82 -4.59 -2.53 -6.77
C LYS A 82 -3.30 -2.91 -7.52
N MET A 83 -2.16 -2.31 -7.18
CA MET A 83 -0.88 -2.55 -7.85
C MET A 83 -0.20 -3.87 -7.47
N TYR A 84 -0.50 -4.43 -6.31
CA TYR A 84 0.16 -5.64 -5.79
C TYR A 84 -0.58 -6.94 -6.11
N ASN A 85 -1.52 -6.90 -6.99
CA ASN A 85 -2.51 -7.94 -7.16
C ASN A 85 -2.01 -9.24 -7.76
N ASP A 86 -0.88 -9.32 -8.36
CA ASP A 86 -0.28 -10.60 -8.70
C ASP A 86 1.18 -10.47 -9.11
N PRO A 87 2.12 -11.05 -8.37
CA PRO A 87 3.50 -11.17 -8.81
C PRO A 87 3.67 -12.14 -9.98
N SER A 88 2.67 -12.96 -10.31
CA SER A 88 2.73 -13.80 -11.52
C SER A 88 2.04 -13.08 -12.68
N LYS A 89 2.80 -12.80 -13.70
CA LYS A 89 2.43 -12.11 -14.95
C LYS A 89 1.20 -12.65 -15.70
N GLU A 90 0.59 -13.74 -15.21
CA GLU A 90 -0.44 -14.49 -15.94
C GLU A 90 -1.72 -14.73 -15.13
N PHE A 91 -1.90 -14.13 -13.95
CA PHE A 91 -3.07 -14.38 -13.14
C PHE A 91 -4.17 -13.37 -13.41
N SER A 92 -5.02 -13.68 -14.38
CA SER A 92 -6.31 -13.00 -14.54
C SER A 92 -7.38 -13.89 -13.92
N PRO A 93 -8.09 -13.45 -12.88
CA PRO A 93 -9.08 -14.30 -12.21
C PRO A 93 -10.32 -14.52 -13.07
N ASP A 94 -10.83 -15.76 -13.03
CA ASP A 94 -12.15 -16.10 -13.57
C ASP A 94 -13.25 -15.68 -12.59
N LEU A 95 -12.89 -15.49 -11.31
CA LEU A 95 -13.81 -15.16 -10.22
C LEU A 95 -13.09 -14.46 -9.06
N ASN A 96 -13.75 -13.46 -8.47
CA ASN A 96 -13.36 -12.84 -7.21
C ASN A 96 -14.28 -13.27 -6.07
N ILE A 97 -13.73 -13.59 -4.89
CA ILE A 97 -14.47 -13.87 -3.66
C ILE A 97 -14.03 -12.88 -2.59
N VAL A 98 -14.97 -12.11 -2.05
CA VAL A 98 -14.71 -11.13 -0.98
C VAL A 98 -15.29 -11.66 0.33
N LEU A 99 -14.41 -11.93 1.31
CA LEU A 99 -14.73 -12.47 2.62
C LEU A 99 -14.08 -11.61 3.71
N CYS A 100 -14.84 -10.70 4.30
CA CYS A 100 -14.43 -9.87 5.43
C CYS A 100 -15.66 -9.20 6.06
N GLU A 101 -15.46 -8.39 7.09
CA GLU A 101 -16.53 -7.56 7.63
C GLU A 101 -17.08 -6.59 6.57
N THR A 102 -18.41 -6.40 6.56
CA THR A 102 -19.10 -5.63 5.50
C THR A 102 -18.72 -4.13 5.50
N ASN A 103 -18.27 -3.60 6.63
CA ASN A 103 -17.74 -2.24 6.73
C ASN A 103 -16.37 -2.08 6.09
N HIS A 104 -15.71 -3.17 5.71
CA HIS A 104 -14.37 -3.15 5.18
C HIS A 104 -14.32 -2.62 3.75
N ASN A 105 -13.27 -1.85 3.43
CA ASN A 105 -13.05 -1.23 2.12
C ASN A 105 -13.11 -2.22 0.94
N LEU A 106 -12.79 -3.49 1.18
CA LEU A 106 -12.89 -4.54 0.16
C LEU A 106 -14.29 -4.66 -0.46
N PHE A 107 -15.35 -4.44 0.32
CA PHE A 107 -16.71 -4.46 -0.21
C PHE A 107 -17.02 -3.26 -1.11
N TYR A 108 -16.22 -2.19 -1.05
CA TYR A 108 -16.37 -0.99 -1.85
C TYR A 108 -15.41 -0.92 -3.02
N ASP A 109 -14.54 -1.92 -3.19
CA ASP A 109 -13.61 -1.98 -4.31
C ASP A 109 -14.29 -2.48 -5.59
N GLU A 110 -13.79 -1.99 -6.72
CA GLU A 110 -14.20 -2.47 -8.03
C GLU A 110 -13.34 -3.69 -8.42
N TYR A 111 -14.00 -4.77 -8.79
CA TYR A 111 -13.36 -6.01 -9.21
C TYR A 111 -13.65 -6.30 -10.68
N TYR A 112 -12.61 -6.75 -11.38
CA TYR A 112 -12.78 -7.29 -12.71
C TYR A 112 -13.41 -8.69 -12.67
N GLY A 113 -14.34 -8.92 -13.61
CA GLY A 113 -15.02 -10.21 -13.76
C GLY A 113 -16.05 -10.46 -12.68
N PRO A 114 -16.62 -11.67 -12.68
CA PRO A 114 -17.61 -12.05 -11.70
C PRO A 114 -17.10 -11.94 -10.27
N LYS A 115 -17.96 -11.48 -9.37
CA LYS A 115 -17.62 -11.28 -7.96
C LYS A 115 -18.68 -11.84 -7.03
N ILE A 116 -18.23 -12.60 -6.03
CA ILE A 116 -19.06 -13.18 -4.97
C ILE A 116 -18.72 -12.48 -3.66
N ALA A 117 -19.73 -12.00 -2.94
CA ALA A 117 -19.60 -11.59 -1.56
C ALA A 117 -19.81 -12.80 -0.66
N TYR A 118 -18.93 -13.03 0.32
CA TYR A 118 -19.17 -13.98 1.40
C TYR A 118 -19.32 -13.19 2.70
N ASN A 119 -20.56 -13.06 3.16
CA ASN A 119 -20.93 -12.18 4.25
C ASN A 119 -21.44 -12.98 5.45
N VAL A 120 -20.96 -12.64 6.63
CA VAL A 120 -21.46 -13.13 7.91
C VAL A 120 -22.09 -11.95 8.63
N TRP A 121 -23.33 -12.11 9.11
CA TRP A 121 -24.06 -11.06 9.78
C TRP A 121 -24.78 -11.59 11.01
N GLU A 122 -24.95 -10.74 12.03
CA GLU A 122 -25.28 -11.17 13.38
C GLU A 122 -26.59 -10.55 13.93
N SER A 123 -27.43 -9.98 13.06
CA SER A 123 -28.77 -9.49 13.41
C SER A 123 -29.76 -9.74 12.28
N THR A 124 -31.06 -9.49 12.50
CA THR A 124 -32.08 -9.80 11.50
C THR A 124 -32.09 -8.87 10.28
N LEU A 125 -31.47 -7.70 10.38
CA LEU A 125 -31.31 -6.76 9.25
C LEU A 125 -29.87 -6.24 9.18
N GLN A 126 -29.39 -5.99 7.98
CA GLN A 126 -28.13 -5.26 7.77
C GLN A 126 -28.42 -3.75 7.59
N PRO A 127 -27.52 -2.86 8.00
CA PRO A 127 -27.59 -1.44 7.67
C PRO A 127 -27.81 -1.26 6.16
N GLU A 128 -28.62 -0.28 5.78
CA GLU A 128 -28.99 -0.10 4.36
C GLU A 128 -27.77 0.08 3.44
N VAL A 129 -26.76 0.78 3.90
CA VAL A 129 -25.51 1.00 3.14
C VAL A 129 -24.80 -0.34 2.86
N TYR A 130 -24.73 -1.24 3.83
CA TYR A 130 -24.11 -2.54 3.67
C TYR A 130 -24.96 -3.45 2.78
N PHE A 131 -26.26 -3.48 3.01
CA PHE A 131 -27.20 -4.26 2.24
C PHE A 131 -27.21 -3.87 0.75
N ASN A 132 -27.24 -2.58 0.46
CA ASN A 132 -27.17 -2.07 -0.91
C ASN A 132 -25.83 -2.43 -1.57
N ARG A 133 -24.75 -2.42 -0.83
CA ARG A 133 -23.44 -2.82 -1.35
C ARG A 133 -23.38 -4.30 -1.73
N LEU A 134 -23.99 -5.17 -0.95
CA LEU A 134 -24.06 -6.60 -1.28
C LEU A 134 -24.83 -6.86 -2.58
N LYS A 135 -25.81 -6.03 -2.94
CA LYS A 135 -26.56 -6.15 -4.21
C LYS A 135 -25.71 -5.90 -5.46
N GLU A 136 -24.57 -5.22 -5.32
CA GLU A 136 -23.66 -4.99 -6.44
C GLU A 136 -22.80 -6.21 -6.79
N PHE A 137 -22.84 -7.25 -5.98
CA PHE A 137 -22.21 -8.53 -6.26
C PHE A 137 -23.12 -9.41 -7.12
N ASP A 138 -22.48 -10.28 -7.92
CA ASP A 138 -23.22 -11.19 -8.80
C ASP A 138 -23.92 -12.29 -8.01
N GLU A 139 -23.30 -12.75 -6.91
CA GLU A 139 -23.86 -13.71 -5.97
C GLU A 139 -23.42 -13.37 -4.55
N LEU A 140 -24.26 -13.71 -3.57
CA LEU A 140 -23.99 -13.58 -2.15
C LEU A 140 -23.94 -14.96 -1.48
N TRP A 141 -22.89 -15.26 -0.76
CA TRP A 141 -22.78 -16.40 0.12
C TRP A 141 -22.98 -15.99 1.58
N VAL A 142 -23.69 -16.82 2.29
CA VAL A 142 -23.94 -16.66 3.72
C VAL A 142 -23.75 -18.01 4.41
N PRO A 143 -23.34 -18.05 5.70
CA PRO A 143 -23.00 -19.31 6.37
C PRO A 143 -24.22 -20.15 6.76
N SER A 144 -25.40 -19.56 6.87
CA SER A 144 -26.58 -20.25 7.40
C SER A 144 -27.86 -19.93 6.64
N LYS A 145 -28.83 -20.85 6.71
CA LYS A 145 -30.19 -20.64 6.21
C LYS A 145 -30.87 -19.49 6.91
N TRP A 146 -30.65 -19.34 8.23
CA TRP A 146 -31.18 -18.21 8.96
C TRP A 146 -30.75 -16.88 8.37
N GLN A 147 -29.47 -16.66 8.12
CA GLN A 147 -28.99 -15.41 7.53
C GLN A 147 -29.52 -15.23 6.10
N ARG A 148 -29.59 -16.32 5.31
CA ARG A 148 -30.20 -16.27 3.99
C ARG A 148 -31.64 -15.75 4.07
N ASP A 149 -32.45 -16.31 4.96
CA ASP A 149 -33.85 -15.98 5.08
C ASP A 149 -34.06 -14.55 5.59
N CYS A 150 -33.25 -14.08 6.55
CA CYS A 150 -33.21 -12.70 6.97
C CYS A 150 -32.86 -11.74 5.82
N THR A 151 -31.84 -12.08 5.03
CA THR A 151 -31.38 -11.26 3.91
C THR A 151 -32.43 -11.20 2.78
N ILE A 152 -33.11 -12.31 2.49
CA ILE A 152 -34.22 -12.35 1.55
C ILE A 152 -35.42 -11.52 2.06
N SER A 153 -35.73 -11.60 3.33
CA SER A 153 -36.82 -10.79 3.93
C SER A 153 -36.55 -9.29 3.85
N GLN A 154 -35.27 -8.89 3.84
CA GLN A 154 -34.84 -7.49 3.62
C GLN A 154 -34.93 -7.09 2.13
N GLY A 155 -35.27 -7.99 1.21
CA GLY A 155 -35.46 -7.72 -0.22
C GLY A 155 -34.28 -8.09 -1.12
N TYR A 156 -33.42 -9.02 -0.71
CA TYR A 156 -32.37 -9.58 -1.57
C TYR A 156 -32.96 -10.63 -2.54
N ASP A 157 -32.40 -10.72 -3.74
CA ASP A 157 -32.84 -11.71 -4.75
C ASP A 157 -32.51 -13.14 -4.28
N PRO A 158 -33.55 -14.02 -4.06
CA PRO A 158 -33.33 -15.38 -3.60
C PRO A 158 -32.54 -16.25 -4.59
N ASN A 159 -32.49 -15.88 -5.88
CA ASN A 159 -31.72 -16.61 -6.89
C ASN A 159 -30.22 -16.32 -6.81
N LYS A 160 -29.82 -15.18 -6.19
CA LYS A 160 -28.47 -14.71 -6.06
C LYS A 160 -27.82 -15.01 -4.70
N ILE A 161 -28.52 -15.65 -3.76
CA ILE A 161 -28.01 -15.98 -2.44
C ILE A 161 -27.83 -17.48 -2.26
N LYS A 162 -26.69 -17.91 -1.72
CA LYS A 162 -26.36 -19.31 -1.48
C LYS A 162 -25.89 -19.50 -0.04
N VAL A 163 -26.22 -20.66 0.53
CA VAL A 163 -25.67 -21.07 1.82
C VAL A 163 -24.39 -21.85 1.57
N VAL A 164 -23.29 -21.30 2.04
CA VAL A 164 -21.99 -21.98 2.12
C VAL A 164 -21.61 -21.90 3.62
N PRO A 165 -21.65 -23.01 4.38
CA PRO A 165 -21.42 -22.97 5.81
C PRO A 165 -19.96 -22.64 6.16
N GLU A 166 -19.71 -22.24 7.39
CA GLU A 166 -18.37 -22.27 7.94
C GLU A 166 -18.04 -23.69 8.41
N GLY A 167 -16.77 -23.95 8.68
CA GLY A 167 -16.28 -25.26 9.08
C GLY A 167 -15.63 -25.27 10.45
N VAL A 168 -15.16 -26.46 10.83
CA VAL A 168 -14.31 -26.68 11.98
C VAL A 168 -13.07 -27.49 11.56
N ASP A 169 -11.92 -27.18 12.15
CA ASP A 169 -10.69 -27.95 11.93
C ASP A 169 -10.74 -29.25 12.73
N ILE A 170 -11.09 -30.34 12.07
CA ILE A 170 -11.26 -31.67 12.68
C ILE A 170 -9.96 -32.31 13.13
N TYR A 171 -8.81 -31.81 12.74
CA TYR A 171 -7.49 -32.28 13.18
C TYR A 171 -7.07 -31.62 14.50
N THR A 172 -7.67 -30.49 14.82
CA THR A 172 -7.48 -29.75 16.06
C THR A 172 -8.62 -30.02 17.05
N PHE A 173 -9.89 -29.95 16.56
CA PHE A 173 -11.10 -30.10 17.38
C PHE A 173 -11.72 -31.48 17.20
N PHE A 174 -11.38 -32.38 18.07
CA PHE A 174 -11.90 -33.74 18.13
C PHE A 174 -11.92 -34.22 19.58
N PRO A 175 -12.73 -35.22 19.96
CA PRO A 175 -12.75 -35.77 21.28
C PRO A 175 -11.39 -36.37 21.66
N GLU A 176 -10.83 -35.89 22.76
CA GLU A 176 -9.54 -36.31 23.28
C GLU A 176 -9.53 -36.08 24.78
N GLU A 177 -9.01 -37.06 25.55
CA GLU A 177 -8.76 -36.83 26.96
C GLU A 177 -7.53 -35.93 27.11
N THR A 178 -7.75 -34.79 27.71
CA THR A 178 -6.70 -33.80 27.98
C THR A 178 -6.95 -33.15 29.32
N SER A 179 -5.97 -32.48 29.86
CA SER A 179 -6.08 -31.78 31.15
C SER A 179 -5.39 -30.43 31.09
N HIS A 180 -5.91 -29.52 31.87
CA HIS A 180 -5.32 -28.21 32.09
C HIS A 180 -5.31 -27.92 33.59
N GLU A 181 -4.41 -27.08 34.09
CA GLU A 181 -4.32 -26.76 35.52
C GLU A 181 -5.64 -26.24 36.11
N LEU A 182 -6.39 -25.45 35.32
CA LEU A 182 -7.70 -24.92 35.72
C LEU A 182 -8.83 -25.97 35.71
N THR A 183 -8.61 -27.16 35.16
CA THR A 183 -9.61 -28.23 35.07
C THR A 183 -9.26 -29.50 35.89
N SER A 184 -8.12 -29.54 36.57
CA SER A 184 -7.55 -30.72 37.20
C SER A 184 -7.94 -30.92 38.69
N ASP A 185 -8.72 -30.01 39.28
CA ASP A 185 -9.05 -30.02 40.71
C ASP A 185 -10.28 -30.87 41.07
N GLY A 186 -10.89 -31.56 40.11
CA GLY A 186 -12.04 -32.42 40.29
C GLY A 186 -13.39 -31.71 40.48
N ARG A 187 -13.45 -30.38 40.34
CA ARG A 187 -14.69 -29.62 40.34
C ARG A 187 -15.28 -29.61 38.93
N PHE A 188 -16.60 -29.51 38.79
CA PHE A 188 -17.25 -29.38 37.49
C PHE A 188 -16.91 -28.02 36.85
N LYS A 189 -16.52 -28.01 35.58
CA LYS A 189 -16.07 -26.81 34.88
C LYS A 189 -16.98 -26.47 33.69
N PHE A 190 -17.62 -25.33 33.78
CA PHE A 190 -18.17 -24.67 32.59
C PHE A 190 -17.09 -23.84 31.94
N PHE A 191 -17.10 -23.80 30.60
CA PHE A 191 -16.25 -22.88 29.83
C PHE A 191 -17.12 -21.93 29.02
N LEU A 192 -16.85 -20.63 29.12
CA LEU A 192 -17.49 -19.55 28.39
C LEU A 192 -16.43 -18.78 27.60
N ALA A 193 -16.54 -18.78 26.27
CA ALA A 193 -15.61 -18.08 25.40
C ALA A 193 -16.32 -17.13 24.46
N GLY A 194 -15.70 -15.96 24.22
CA GLY A 194 -16.21 -14.94 23.32
C GLY A 194 -15.96 -13.55 23.86
N ARG A 195 -16.15 -12.55 23.04
CA ARG A 195 -15.92 -11.17 23.43
C ARG A 195 -17.03 -10.68 24.40
N TRP A 196 -16.65 -9.97 25.46
CA TRP A 196 -17.63 -9.37 26.37
C TRP A 196 -18.39 -8.25 25.66
N ASP A 197 -19.54 -8.58 25.16
CA ASP A 197 -20.49 -7.61 24.58
C ASP A 197 -21.96 -8.04 24.88
N TYR A 198 -22.89 -7.11 24.63
CA TYR A 198 -24.32 -7.34 24.88
C TYR A 198 -24.86 -8.52 24.07
N ARG A 199 -24.43 -8.65 22.82
CA ARG A 199 -24.87 -9.72 21.90
C ARG A 199 -24.50 -11.11 22.42
N LYS A 200 -23.33 -11.25 23.01
CA LYS A 200 -22.86 -12.54 23.58
C LYS A 200 -23.46 -12.88 24.95
N SER A 201 -24.23 -11.97 25.57
CA SER A 201 -24.89 -12.17 26.90
C SER A 201 -23.93 -12.56 28.01
N ILE A 202 -22.67 -12.15 27.96
CA ILE A 202 -21.64 -12.59 28.93
C ILE A 202 -22.05 -12.27 30.35
N LYS A 203 -22.53 -11.05 30.62
CA LYS A 203 -23.00 -10.61 31.91
C LYS A 203 -24.12 -11.53 32.45
N GLU A 204 -25.15 -11.75 31.63
CA GLU A 204 -26.32 -12.53 32.04
C GLU A 204 -26.01 -14.01 32.23
N ILE A 205 -25.04 -14.57 31.46
CA ILE A 205 -24.57 -15.94 31.69
C ILE A 205 -23.87 -16.05 33.04
N ILE A 206 -22.98 -15.12 33.40
CA ILE A 206 -22.28 -15.10 34.69
C ILE A 206 -23.29 -14.90 35.82
N GLU A 207 -24.22 -13.95 35.72
CA GLU A 207 -25.28 -13.77 36.70
C GLU A 207 -26.12 -15.04 36.91
N THR A 208 -26.43 -15.74 35.81
CA THR A 208 -27.21 -16.99 35.88
C THR A 208 -26.43 -18.07 36.56
N PHE A 209 -25.14 -18.23 36.28
CA PHE A 209 -24.26 -19.16 36.95
C PHE A 209 -24.25 -18.92 38.47
N LEU A 210 -24.01 -17.68 38.90
CA LEU A 210 -23.96 -17.28 40.30
C LEU A 210 -25.29 -17.47 41.06
N LYS A 211 -26.41 -17.36 40.34
CA LYS A 211 -27.76 -17.58 40.89
C LYS A 211 -28.15 -19.07 40.93
N THR A 212 -27.56 -19.88 40.06
CA THR A 212 -27.90 -21.31 39.91
C THR A 212 -27.19 -22.20 40.90
N PHE A 213 -25.94 -21.88 41.19
CA PHE A 213 -25.07 -22.70 42.05
C PHE A 213 -24.71 -21.95 43.34
N ASP A 214 -24.91 -22.62 44.49
CA ASP A 214 -24.47 -22.10 45.75
C ASP A 214 -22.93 -22.15 45.86
N LYS A 215 -22.36 -21.33 46.77
CA LYS A 215 -20.88 -21.24 46.90
C LYS A 215 -20.20 -22.55 47.31
N ASP A 216 -20.92 -23.41 48.01
CA ASP A 216 -20.39 -24.66 48.47
C ASP A 216 -20.45 -25.79 47.43
N GLU A 217 -21.08 -25.54 46.28
CA GLU A 217 -21.15 -26.53 45.21
C GLU A 217 -19.84 -26.59 44.43
N PRO A 218 -19.37 -27.80 44.08
CA PRO A 218 -18.07 -27.98 43.42
C PRO A 218 -18.16 -27.67 41.88
N VAL A 219 -18.57 -26.46 41.56
CA VAL A 219 -18.75 -26.01 40.18
C VAL A 219 -18.03 -24.69 39.97
N ASP A 220 -17.27 -24.56 38.88
CA ASP A 220 -16.59 -23.34 38.49
C ASP A 220 -16.98 -22.93 37.07
N LEU A 221 -16.80 -21.63 36.78
CA LEU A 221 -16.97 -21.05 35.45
C LEU A 221 -15.64 -20.46 35.00
N ILE A 222 -15.02 -21.09 34.00
CA ILE A 222 -13.84 -20.56 33.34
C ILE A 222 -14.31 -19.61 32.23
N ILE A 223 -13.81 -18.37 32.19
CA ILE A 223 -14.20 -17.37 31.21
C ILE A 223 -13.00 -16.86 30.42
N SER A 224 -13.14 -16.81 29.08
CA SER A 224 -12.21 -16.18 28.17
C SER A 224 -13.00 -15.16 27.33
N VAL A 225 -13.18 -13.95 27.89
CA VAL A 225 -14.19 -12.98 27.42
C VAL A 225 -13.65 -11.56 27.25
N ASP A 226 -12.35 -11.41 27.15
CA ASP A 226 -11.73 -10.10 26.98
C ASP A 226 -12.27 -9.36 25.77
N ASN A 227 -12.49 -8.05 25.93
CA ASN A 227 -12.95 -7.16 24.88
C ASN A 227 -12.12 -5.86 24.84
N PRO A 228 -11.05 -5.81 24.04
CA PRO A 228 -10.23 -4.61 23.92
C PRO A 228 -10.90 -3.47 23.14
N PHE A 229 -12.06 -3.72 22.54
CA PHE A 229 -12.78 -2.79 21.64
C PHE A 229 -14.05 -2.20 22.26
N SER A 230 -14.29 -2.50 23.53
CA SER A 230 -15.48 -2.01 24.20
C SER A 230 -15.44 -0.51 24.38
N GLY A 231 -16.52 0.17 23.98
CA GLY A 231 -16.74 1.60 24.21
C GLY A 231 -17.26 1.94 25.61
N ASP A 232 -17.36 0.94 26.52
CA ASP A 232 -17.91 1.10 27.88
C ASP A 232 -16.96 1.75 28.89
N GLY A 233 -15.73 2.08 28.46
CA GLY A 233 -14.68 2.69 29.28
C GLY A 233 -13.94 1.72 30.18
N MET A 234 -14.33 0.45 30.24
CA MET A 234 -13.66 -0.61 31.01
C MET A 234 -12.66 -1.36 30.13
N LYS A 235 -11.45 -1.55 30.63
CA LYS A 235 -10.36 -2.15 29.84
C LYS A 235 -10.20 -3.66 30.05
N THR A 236 -10.50 -4.14 31.24
CA THR A 236 -10.26 -5.54 31.62
C THR A 236 -11.55 -6.27 31.98
N THR A 237 -11.47 -7.59 32.01
CA THR A 237 -12.57 -8.47 32.46
C THR A 237 -12.86 -8.28 33.95
N GLU A 238 -11.83 -8.06 34.76
CA GLU A 238 -11.98 -7.79 36.20
C GLU A 238 -12.72 -6.48 36.47
N GLU A 239 -12.37 -5.40 35.75
CA GLU A 239 -13.09 -4.13 35.89
C GLU A 239 -14.58 -4.31 35.62
N ARG A 240 -14.96 -5.15 34.65
CA ARG A 240 -16.36 -5.44 34.32
C ARG A 240 -17.02 -6.29 35.42
N LEU A 241 -16.34 -7.34 35.91
CA LEU A 241 -16.85 -8.13 37.04
C LEU A 241 -17.10 -7.24 38.24
N THR A 242 -16.17 -6.40 38.62
CA THR A 242 -16.32 -5.46 39.76
C THR A 242 -17.46 -4.47 39.51
N HIS A 243 -17.51 -3.87 38.32
CA HIS A 243 -18.54 -2.90 37.96
C HIS A 243 -19.96 -3.45 38.06
N TYR A 244 -20.14 -4.71 37.65
CA TYR A 244 -21.45 -5.40 37.72
C TYR A 244 -21.69 -6.18 39.02
N GLY A 245 -20.75 -6.20 39.96
CA GLY A 245 -20.88 -6.94 41.23
C GLY A 245 -20.91 -8.47 41.03
N LEU A 246 -20.14 -8.97 40.06
CA LEU A 246 -20.07 -10.39 39.66
C LEU A 246 -18.78 -11.05 40.10
N GLU A 247 -18.05 -10.46 41.05
CA GLU A 247 -16.82 -11.03 41.58
C GLU A 247 -17.15 -12.27 42.42
N ASP A 248 -16.58 -13.43 42.08
CA ASP A 248 -16.73 -14.68 42.78
C ASP A 248 -15.50 -15.57 42.54
N GLU A 249 -15.03 -16.28 43.55
CA GLU A 249 -13.84 -17.14 43.47
C GLU A 249 -14.00 -18.34 42.52
N ARG A 250 -15.23 -18.71 42.18
CA ARG A 250 -15.55 -19.77 41.22
C ARG A 250 -15.43 -19.33 39.79
N ILE A 251 -15.28 -18.03 39.54
CA ILE A 251 -15.03 -17.47 38.21
C ILE A 251 -13.52 -17.43 37.96
N LYS A 252 -13.03 -18.21 37.02
CA LYS A 252 -11.63 -18.28 36.65
C LYS A 252 -11.43 -17.54 35.32
N ILE A 253 -10.65 -16.47 35.32
CA ILE A 253 -10.41 -15.66 34.15
C ILE A 253 -9.20 -16.20 33.38
N LEU A 254 -9.36 -16.31 32.05
CA LEU A 254 -8.32 -16.69 31.11
C LEU A 254 -8.16 -15.57 30.10
N HIS A 255 -7.11 -14.73 30.28
CA HIS A 255 -6.84 -13.59 29.44
C HIS A 255 -6.14 -13.99 28.16
N PHE A 256 -6.74 -13.66 26.99
CA PHE A 256 -6.14 -13.85 25.67
C PHE A 256 -5.24 -15.10 25.57
N PRO A 257 -5.77 -16.30 25.90
CA PRO A 257 -4.94 -17.48 26.00
C PRO A 257 -4.28 -17.76 24.65
N PRO A 258 -3.05 -18.27 24.65
CA PRO A 258 -2.51 -18.93 23.48
C PRO A 258 -3.52 -19.96 22.95
N ARG A 259 -3.61 -20.10 21.62
CA ARG A 259 -4.60 -21.00 21.00
C ARG A 259 -4.52 -22.44 21.55
N GLU A 260 -3.32 -22.87 21.86
CA GLU A 260 -3.06 -24.19 22.44
C GLU A 260 -3.73 -24.37 23.80
N ASP A 261 -3.65 -23.37 24.70
CA ASP A 261 -4.26 -23.41 26.01
C ASP A 261 -5.79 -23.32 25.91
N TYR A 262 -6.29 -22.47 25.00
CA TYR A 262 -7.72 -22.43 24.68
C TYR A 262 -8.24 -23.82 24.28
N ILE A 263 -7.55 -24.53 23.39
CA ILE A 263 -7.92 -25.88 22.94
C ILE A 263 -7.88 -26.89 24.08
N LYS A 264 -6.84 -26.87 24.92
CA LYS A 264 -6.72 -27.75 26.07
C LYS A 264 -7.86 -27.55 27.08
N ILE A 265 -8.19 -26.29 27.39
CA ILE A 265 -9.31 -25.98 28.28
C ILE A 265 -10.63 -26.43 27.66
N LEU A 266 -10.88 -26.10 26.38
CA LEU A 266 -12.10 -26.49 25.70
C LEU A 266 -12.33 -28.02 25.76
N LYS A 267 -11.28 -28.81 25.48
CA LYS A 267 -11.33 -30.29 25.52
C LYS A 267 -11.47 -30.87 26.93
N SER A 268 -10.95 -30.17 27.92
CA SER A 268 -10.90 -30.67 29.33
C SER A 268 -12.01 -30.14 30.21
N CYS A 269 -12.84 -29.20 29.78
CA CYS A 269 -13.99 -28.75 30.53
C CYS A 269 -15.17 -29.73 30.40
N ASP A 270 -16.06 -29.69 31.39
CA ASP A 270 -17.21 -30.59 31.47
C ASP A 270 -18.40 -30.13 30.60
N ALA A 271 -18.54 -28.83 30.43
CA ALA A 271 -19.55 -28.24 29.55
C ALA A 271 -19.12 -26.88 28.99
N PHE A 272 -19.60 -26.58 27.80
CA PHE A 272 -19.43 -25.27 27.14
C PHE A 272 -20.73 -24.49 27.19
N VAL A 273 -20.67 -23.18 27.38
CA VAL A 273 -21.84 -22.28 27.42
C VAL A 273 -21.69 -21.14 26.42
N SER A 274 -22.67 -20.96 25.57
CA SER A 274 -22.74 -19.86 24.60
C SER A 274 -24.18 -19.43 24.37
N CYS A 275 -24.71 -18.61 25.28
CA CYS A 275 -26.11 -18.16 25.21
C CYS A 275 -26.23 -16.77 24.54
N ALA A 276 -25.66 -16.65 23.35
CA ALA A 276 -25.67 -15.40 22.58
C ALA A 276 -27.08 -15.03 22.07
N ARG A 277 -27.35 -13.73 22.01
CA ARG A 277 -28.61 -13.19 21.47
C ARG A 277 -28.71 -13.36 19.95
N SER A 278 -27.59 -13.42 19.28
CA SER A 278 -27.53 -13.72 17.83
C SER A 278 -26.10 -14.03 17.42
N GLU A 279 -25.95 -14.91 16.45
CA GLU A 279 -24.71 -15.32 15.83
C GLU A 279 -24.88 -15.53 14.34
N GLY A 280 -23.89 -15.10 13.55
CA GLY A 280 -23.83 -15.46 12.14
C GLY A 280 -23.51 -16.93 11.93
N TRP A 281 -22.61 -17.48 12.78
CA TRP A 281 -22.21 -18.88 12.81
C TRP A 281 -21.94 -19.40 14.23
N ASN A 282 -21.03 -18.86 14.98
CA ASN A 282 -20.56 -19.25 16.31
C ASN A 282 -19.44 -20.31 16.29
N LEU A 283 -18.24 -19.92 15.84
CA LEU A 283 -17.07 -20.80 15.81
C LEU A 283 -16.75 -21.47 17.17
N PRO A 284 -16.78 -20.79 18.34
CA PRO A 284 -16.52 -21.45 19.61
C PRO A 284 -17.50 -22.57 19.94
N LEU A 285 -18.76 -22.44 19.56
CA LEU A 285 -19.76 -23.46 19.80
C LEU A 285 -19.52 -24.72 18.95
N ILE A 286 -19.26 -24.54 17.65
CA ILE A 286 -18.99 -25.70 16.78
C ILE A 286 -17.66 -26.38 17.15
N GLU A 287 -16.66 -25.63 17.62
CA GLU A 287 -15.40 -26.16 18.14
C GLU A 287 -15.66 -27.06 19.40
N ALA A 288 -16.47 -26.57 20.33
CA ALA A 288 -16.86 -27.33 21.52
C ALA A 288 -17.63 -28.60 21.16
N MET A 289 -18.63 -28.51 20.29
CA MET A 289 -19.42 -29.66 19.83
C MET A 289 -18.55 -30.65 19.06
N ALA A 290 -17.61 -30.20 18.25
CA ALA A 290 -16.67 -31.08 17.54
C ALA A 290 -15.73 -31.83 18.52
N CYS A 291 -15.40 -31.24 19.67
CA CYS A 291 -14.66 -31.89 20.73
C CYS A 291 -15.50 -32.86 21.60
N GLY A 292 -16.79 -33.01 21.33
CA GLY A 292 -17.68 -33.84 22.15
C GLY A 292 -17.86 -33.28 23.56
N VAL A 293 -17.88 -31.97 23.72
CA VAL A 293 -18.15 -31.25 24.95
C VAL A 293 -19.65 -30.93 25.02
N PRO A 294 -20.36 -31.30 26.10
CA PRO A 294 -21.74 -30.90 26.30
C PRO A 294 -21.91 -29.39 26.15
N SER A 295 -22.68 -28.94 25.17
CA SER A 295 -22.73 -27.52 24.79
C SER A 295 -24.11 -26.94 24.97
N ILE A 296 -24.23 -25.93 25.85
CA ILE A 296 -25.46 -25.19 26.14
C ILE A 296 -25.45 -23.93 25.24
N TYR A 297 -26.51 -23.74 24.48
CA TYR A 297 -26.57 -22.62 23.52
C TYR A 297 -27.98 -22.05 23.38
N SER A 298 -28.11 -20.79 22.97
CA SER A 298 -29.42 -20.17 22.65
C SER A 298 -30.01 -20.74 21.38
N ASN A 299 -31.25 -21.19 21.40
CA ASN A 299 -31.94 -21.84 20.26
C ASN A 299 -32.37 -20.81 19.19
N CYS A 300 -31.42 -20.12 18.60
CA CYS A 300 -31.69 -19.06 17.60
C CYS A 300 -30.52 -18.84 16.64
N SER A 301 -30.78 -18.10 15.56
CA SER A 301 -29.85 -17.53 14.60
C SER A 301 -28.97 -18.54 13.85
N GLY A 302 -27.85 -18.10 13.30
CA GLY A 302 -27.00 -18.85 12.37
C GLY A 302 -26.43 -20.15 12.93
N GLN A 303 -26.23 -20.24 14.23
CA GLN A 303 -25.70 -21.47 14.87
C GLN A 303 -26.64 -22.68 14.73
N LEU A 304 -27.92 -22.46 14.45
CA LEU A 304 -28.87 -23.57 14.20
C LEU A 304 -28.51 -24.36 12.93
N GLU A 305 -27.71 -23.84 12.03
CA GLU A 305 -27.28 -24.57 10.83
C GLU A 305 -26.56 -25.89 11.19
N PHE A 306 -25.82 -25.92 12.30
CA PHE A 306 -25.13 -27.13 12.77
C PHE A 306 -25.64 -27.67 14.10
N ALA A 307 -26.28 -26.83 14.94
CA ALA A 307 -26.66 -27.19 16.30
C ALA A 307 -28.12 -27.61 16.44
N GLU A 308 -28.98 -27.38 15.43
CA GLU A 308 -30.40 -27.73 15.50
C GLU A 308 -30.60 -29.23 15.79
N GLY A 309 -31.35 -29.54 16.84
CA GLY A 309 -31.61 -30.90 17.30
C GLY A 309 -30.43 -31.59 18.02
N LYS A 310 -29.35 -30.85 18.32
CA LYS A 310 -28.17 -31.31 19.03
C LYS A 310 -27.87 -30.44 20.24
N GLY A 311 -26.92 -30.86 21.06
CA GLY A 311 -26.51 -30.11 22.24
C GLY A 311 -27.66 -29.84 23.21
N ILE A 312 -27.59 -28.71 23.89
CA ILE A 312 -28.53 -28.36 24.97
C ILE A 312 -29.09 -26.96 24.68
N PRO A 313 -30.20 -26.87 23.91
CA PRO A 313 -30.76 -25.58 23.51
C PRO A 313 -31.48 -24.89 24.69
N VAL A 314 -31.23 -23.59 24.82
CA VAL A 314 -31.94 -22.67 25.73
C VAL A 314 -33.04 -21.99 24.95
N SER A 315 -34.26 -21.95 25.50
CA SER A 315 -35.42 -21.35 24.88
C SER A 315 -35.25 -19.85 24.69
N ILE A 316 -35.97 -19.30 23.66
CA ILE A 316 -36.03 -17.87 23.36
C ILE A 316 -37.37 -17.33 23.81
N VAL A 317 -37.37 -16.22 24.55
CA VAL A 317 -38.57 -15.60 25.11
C VAL A 317 -39.09 -14.42 24.26
N GLY A 318 -38.34 -13.98 23.29
CA GLY A 318 -38.74 -12.87 22.39
C GLY A 318 -37.61 -12.31 21.59
N GLU A 319 -37.87 -11.18 20.95
CA GLU A 319 -36.91 -10.40 20.20
C GLU A 319 -36.85 -8.97 20.72
N LYS A 320 -35.70 -8.32 20.60
CA LYS A 320 -35.52 -6.90 20.92
C LYS A 320 -34.78 -6.19 19.79
N PRO A 321 -35.14 -4.93 19.51
CA PRO A 321 -34.38 -4.12 18.55
C PRO A 321 -32.91 -4.02 18.97
N VAL A 322 -32.03 -4.14 18.00
CA VAL A 322 -30.61 -3.88 18.19
C VAL A 322 -30.42 -2.38 18.31
N ASP A 323 -29.66 -1.94 19.31
CA ASP A 323 -29.26 -0.54 19.40
C ASP A 323 -28.37 -0.18 18.21
N ALA A 324 -28.77 0.82 17.44
CA ALA A 324 -28.07 1.28 16.25
C ALA A 324 -26.60 1.66 16.54
N SER A 325 -26.32 2.14 17.75
CA SER A 325 -24.96 2.47 18.20
C SER A 325 -24.04 1.25 18.26
N THR A 326 -24.56 0.03 18.31
CA THR A 326 -23.77 -1.22 18.33
C THR A 326 -22.92 -1.36 17.07
N TYR A 327 -23.43 -0.91 15.94
CA TYR A 327 -22.73 -0.90 14.66
C TYR A 327 -22.22 0.49 14.24
N SER A 328 -22.08 1.35 15.21
CA SER A 328 -21.33 2.61 15.38
C SER A 328 -21.49 3.75 14.36
N HIS A 329 -22.22 3.66 13.28
CA HIS A 329 -22.26 4.77 12.30
C HIS A 329 -23.61 4.99 11.59
N PHE A 330 -24.64 4.24 11.93
CA PHE A 330 -25.92 4.30 11.20
C PHE A 330 -27.06 4.67 12.14
N ASN A 331 -27.87 5.62 11.72
CA ASN A 331 -29.14 5.94 12.37
C ASN A 331 -30.27 5.00 11.91
N ASP A 332 -29.93 3.95 11.17
CA ASP A 332 -30.88 3.03 10.58
C ASP A 332 -31.24 1.91 11.55
N SER A 333 -32.41 1.30 11.35
CA SER A 333 -32.72 0.03 12.02
C SER A 333 -31.77 -1.06 11.51
N VAL A 334 -31.11 -1.73 12.44
CA VAL A 334 -30.25 -2.89 12.16
C VAL A 334 -30.89 -4.20 12.60
N GLY A 335 -32.22 -4.22 12.70
CA GLY A 335 -33.01 -5.40 13.04
C GLY A 335 -33.06 -5.74 14.53
N ASN A 336 -33.25 -7.00 14.82
CA ASN A 336 -33.47 -7.51 16.17
C ASN A 336 -32.40 -8.51 16.57
N TYR A 337 -32.22 -8.62 17.89
CA TYR A 337 -31.61 -9.74 18.58
C TYR A 337 -32.68 -10.59 19.25
N TYR A 338 -32.43 -11.86 19.44
CA TYR A 338 -33.24 -12.77 20.22
C TYR A 338 -32.93 -12.62 21.72
N GLU A 339 -33.95 -12.80 22.57
CA GLU A 339 -33.76 -12.78 24.03
C GLU A 339 -33.79 -14.20 24.54
N PRO A 340 -32.68 -14.78 25.03
CA PRO A 340 -32.63 -16.09 25.67
C PRO A 340 -33.36 -16.07 27.00
N ASP A 341 -34.00 -17.18 27.36
CA ASP A 341 -34.53 -17.41 28.72
C ASP A 341 -33.42 -17.80 29.68
N PHE A 342 -32.91 -16.82 30.42
CA PHE A 342 -31.85 -17.08 31.41
C PHE A 342 -32.30 -17.91 32.59
N LYS A 343 -33.63 -18.07 32.83
CA LYS A 343 -34.15 -19.06 33.82
C LYS A 343 -34.03 -20.47 33.27
N ASP A 344 -34.29 -20.63 31.97
CA ASP A 344 -34.08 -21.91 31.30
C ASP A 344 -32.59 -22.25 31.22
N LEU A 345 -31.73 -21.24 30.95
CA LEU A 345 -30.27 -21.42 31.02
C LEU A 345 -29.83 -22.01 32.37
N GLY A 346 -30.31 -21.43 33.50
CA GLY A 346 -29.95 -21.93 34.81
C GLY A 346 -30.40 -23.40 35.04
N LYS A 347 -31.61 -23.74 34.58
CA LYS A 347 -32.09 -25.14 34.62
C LYS A 347 -31.21 -26.06 33.79
N LYS A 348 -30.82 -25.63 32.58
CA LYS A 348 -29.95 -26.41 31.70
C LYS A 348 -28.56 -26.61 32.27
N MET A 349 -27.99 -25.57 32.89
CA MET A 349 -26.73 -25.69 33.63
C MET A 349 -26.83 -26.73 34.77
N TRP A 350 -27.88 -26.67 35.56
CA TRP A 350 -28.13 -27.66 36.61
C TRP A 350 -28.34 -29.08 36.07
N GLU A 351 -29.13 -29.23 34.99
CA GLU A 351 -29.37 -30.54 34.37
C GLU A 351 -28.07 -31.17 33.84
N VAL A 352 -27.15 -30.38 33.29
CA VAL A 352 -25.87 -30.88 32.79
C VAL A 352 -24.97 -31.34 33.92
N VAL A 353 -24.89 -30.59 34.99
CA VAL A 353 -24.11 -31.01 36.19
C VAL A 353 -24.65 -32.31 36.78
N THR A 354 -25.95 -32.40 36.96
CA THR A 354 -26.59 -33.58 37.59
C THR A 354 -26.63 -34.82 36.72
N ASN A 355 -26.61 -34.66 35.39
CA ASN A 355 -26.71 -35.75 34.43
C ASN A 355 -25.52 -35.78 33.45
N HIS A 356 -24.34 -35.38 33.91
CA HIS A 356 -23.17 -35.15 33.04
C HIS A 356 -22.87 -36.35 32.13
N SER A 357 -22.81 -37.56 32.65
CA SER A 357 -22.48 -38.76 31.88
C SER A 357 -23.42 -38.96 30.68
N LYS A 358 -24.73 -38.65 30.83
CA LYS A 358 -25.70 -38.72 29.74
C LYS A 358 -25.38 -37.68 28.66
N TYR A 359 -25.18 -36.43 29.07
CA TYR A 359 -24.90 -35.34 28.12
C TYR A 359 -23.53 -35.49 27.45
N LYS A 360 -22.54 -36.02 28.17
CA LYS A 360 -21.21 -36.33 27.60
C LYS A 360 -21.29 -37.39 26.51
N GLN A 361 -22.05 -38.46 26.74
CA GLN A 361 -22.23 -39.49 25.74
C GLN A 361 -22.93 -38.95 24.49
N LEU A 362 -24.03 -38.19 24.65
CA LEU A 362 -24.73 -37.53 23.52
C LEU A 362 -23.81 -36.61 22.75
N ALA A 363 -23.03 -35.77 23.43
CA ALA A 363 -22.09 -34.86 22.81
C ALA A 363 -21.00 -35.58 21.99
N LEU A 364 -20.53 -36.75 22.47
CA LEU A 364 -19.58 -37.59 21.74
C LEU A 364 -20.20 -38.14 20.44
N GLU A 365 -21.44 -38.64 20.49
CA GLU A 365 -22.17 -39.12 19.30
C GLU A 365 -22.41 -37.98 18.29
N GLU A 366 -22.86 -36.81 18.76
CA GLU A 366 -23.11 -35.63 17.94
C GLU A 366 -21.82 -35.08 17.30
N SER A 367 -20.69 -35.19 17.98
CA SER A 367 -19.40 -34.69 17.50
C SER A 367 -18.93 -35.36 16.20
N GLU A 368 -19.27 -36.65 16.00
CA GLU A 368 -18.95 -37.38 14.79
C GLU A 368 -19.70 -36.76 13.58
N GLU A 369 -20.99 -36.47 13.75
CA GLU A 369 -21.80 -35.87 12.72
C GLU A 369 -21.32 -34.44 12.40
N ILE A 370 -21.01 -33.64 13.41
CA ILE A 370 -20.48 -32.27 13.27
C ILE A 370 -19.19 -32.30 12.44
N ARG A 371 -18.23 -33.10 12.85
CA ARG A 371 -16.92 -33.23 12.18
C ARG A 371 -17.07 -33.79 10.75
N PHE A 372 -18.00 -34.67 10.51
CA PHE A 372 -18.25 -35.22 9.17
C PHE A 372 -18.88 -34.18 8.22
N LYS A 373 -19.89 -33.44 8.70
CA LYS A 373 -20.64 -32.50 7.85
C LYS A 373 -19.95 -31.14 7.65
N PHE A 374 -19.29 -30.64 8.71
CA PHE A 374 -18.80 -29.26 8.77
C PHE A 374 -17.27 -29.16 8.86
N ASN A 375 -16.52 -30.17 8.41
CA ASN A 375 -15.07 -29.96 8.26
C ASN A 375 -14.78 -29.03 7.06
N TRP A 376 -13.67 -28.31 7.17
CA TRP A 376 -13.31 -27.32 6.14
C TRP A 376 -13.10 -27.91 4.73
N GLU A 377 -12.76 -29.18 4.62
CA GLU A 377 -12.63 -29.86 3.32
C GLU A 377 -14.00 -29.99 2.65
N LYS A 378 -15.03 -30.40 3.41
CA LYS A 378 -16.44 -30.48 2.91
C LYS A 378 -16.99 -29.09 2.59
N VAL A 379 -16.70 -28.11 3.42
CA VAL A 379 -17.13 -26.73 3.19
C VAL A 379 -16.50 -26.18 1.89
N ALA A 380 -15.21 -26.42 1.68
CA ALA A 380 -14.53 -26.04 0.44
C ALA A 380 -15.11 -26.79 -0.78
N GLU A 381 -15.47 -28.07 -0.64
CA GLU A 381 -16.14 -28.82 -1.70
C GLU A 381 -17.51 -28.21 -2.07
N ILE A 382 -18.30 -27.78 -1.07
CA ILE A 382 -19.57 -27.05 -1.28
C ILE A 382 -19.28 -25.74 -2.03
N GLY A 383 -18.24 -25.01 -1.61
CA GLY A 383 -17.78 -23.78 -2.28
C GLY A 383 -17.42 -24.02 -3.74
N VAL A 384 -16.61 -25.03 -4.04
CA VAL A 384 -16.21 -25.38 -5.42
C VAL A 384 -17.42 -25.76 -6.28
N ASN A 385 -18.34 -26.55 -5.73
CA ASN A 385 -19.56 -26.93 -6.45
C ASN A 385 -20.44 -25.72 -6.75
N THR A 386 -20.52 -24.77 -5.83
CA THR A 386 -21.25 -23.52 -6.03
C THR A 386 -20.57 -22.63 -7.07
N ILE A 387 -19.24 -22.53 -7.05
CA ILE A 387 -18.43 -21.81 -8.04
C ILE A 387 -18.66 -22.39 -9.45
N ASN A 388 -18.65 -23.70 -9.61
CA ASN A 388 -18.86 -24.33 -10.92
C ASN A 388 -20.23 -23.95 -11.50
N LYS A 389 -21.28 -24.04 -10.67
CA LYS A 389 -22.65 -23.65 -11.08
C LYS A 389 -22.77 -22.17 -11.42
N PHE A 390 -22.06 -21.33 -10.65
CA PHE A 390 -22.02 -19.90 -10.86
C PHE A 390 -21.35 -19.54 -12.20
N LEU A 391 -20.17 -20.09 -12.48
CA LEU A 391 -19.42 -19.82 -13.71
C LEU A 391 -20.10 -20.36 -14.96
N GLU A 392 -20.85 -21.46 -14.87
CA GLU A 392 -21.67 -21.95 -15.99
C GLU A 392 -22.71 -20.93 -16.46
N LYS A 393 -23.30 -20.16 -15.51
CA LYS A 393 -24.23 -19.07 -15.81
C LYS A 393 -23.55 -17.82 -16.35
N HIS A 394 -22.29 -17.64 -16.01
CA HIS A 394 -21.51 -16.41 -16.31
C HIS A 394 -20.50 -16.61 -17.45
N LYS A 395 -20.69 -17.63 -18.33
CA LYS A 395 -19.88 -17.76 -19.54
C LYS A 395 -20.08 -16.53 -20.42
N THR A 396 -19.11 -15.62 -20.35
CA THR A 396 -19.10 -14.38 -21.11
C THR A 396 -18.76 -14.64 -22.56
N THR A 397 -19.61 -14.19 -23.49
CA THR A 397 -19.30 -14.09 -24.91
C THR A 397 -18.28 -12.96 -25.14
N LYS A 398 -17.25 -13.28 -25.94
CA LYS A 398 -16.20 -12.34 -26.36
C LYS A 398 -16.72 -11.36 -27.41
N ASP A 399 -17.20 -10.20 -27.01
CA ASP A 399 -17.36 -9.07 -27.95
C ASP A 399 -16.93 -7.78 -27.25
N MET A 400 -15.74 -7.32 -27.58
CA MET A 400 -15.25 -6.00 -27.15
C MET A 400 -15.76 -4.93 -28.11
N ASN A 401 -16.35 -3.88 -27.56
CA ASN A 401 -16.64 -2.66 -28.28
C ASN A 401 -15.33 -1.94 -28.68
N GLN A 402 -15.39 -0.80 -29.34
CA GLN A 402 -14.17 -0.08 -29.74
C GLN A 402 -13.29 0.29 -28.54
N VAL A 403 -12.07 -0.24 -28.53
CA VAL A 403 -11.03 0.11 -27.56
C VAL A 403 -10.06 1.07 -28.19
N ILE A 404 -9.80 2.18 -27.50
CA ILE A 404 -8.85 3.20 -27.91
C ILE A 404 -7.74 3.26 -26.87
N VAL A 405 -6.50 3.01 -27.29
CA VAL A 405 -5.32 3.10 -26.43
C VAL A 405 -4.51 4.33 -26.81
N SER A 406 -4.04 5.09 -25.83
CA SER A 406 -3.16 6.22 -26.04
C SER A 406 -2.05 6.29 -24.98
N TYR A 407 -0.94 6.96 -25.33
CA TYR A 407 0.23 7.10 -24.47
C TYR A 407 0.68 8.56 -24.30
N LEU A 408 -0.19 9.52 -24.65
CA LEU A 408 0.14 10.95 -24.63
C LEU A 408 0.50 11.47 -23.23
N ASP A 409 -0.16 11.00 -22.19
CA ASP A 409 0.15 11.37 -20.79
C ASP A 409 0.18 10.13 -19.90
N GLY A 410 1.10 9.22 -20.21
CA GLY A 410 1.10 7.83 -19.72
C GLY A 410 0.04 6.98 -20.43
N PRO A 411 -0.02 5.67 -20.11
CA PRO A 411 -0.94 4.77 -20.80
C PRO A 411 -2.39 5.02 -20.36
N ARG A 412 -3.28 5.08 -21.32
CA ARG A 412 -4.72 5.29 -21.13
C ARG A 412 -5.51 4.38 -22.07
N VAL A 413 -6.61 3.86 -21.56
CA VAL A 413 -7.60 3.07 -22.29
C VAL A 413 -8.95 3.74 -22.21
N ASP A 414 -9.59 4.00 -23.34
CA ASP A 414 -10.97 4.42 -23.46
C ASP A 414 -11.78 3.29 -24.11
N ILE A 415 -12.94 2.96 -23.55
CA ILE A 415 -13.85 1.96 -24.14
C ILE A 415 -15.11 2.66 -24.61
N LYS A 416 -15.43 2.53 -25.89
CA LYS A 416 -16.62 3.10 -26.54
C LYS A 416 -17.60 2.00 -26.88
N GLY A 417 -18.89 2.20 -26.66
CA GLY A 417 -19.94 1.24 -27.05
C GLY A 417 -21.26 1.47 -26.33
N ASN A 418 -22.26 0.68 -26.70
CA ASN A 418 -23.64 0.86 -26.24
C ASN A 418 -24.11 -0.19 -25.21
N GLU A 419 -23.27 -1.16 -24.87
CA GLU A 419 -23.62 -2.24 -23.95
C GLU A 419 -23.01 -2.00 -22.57
N GLY A 420 -23.77 -2.17 -21.49
CA GLY A 420 -23.32 -1.97 -20.12
C GLY A 420 -22.40 -3.07 -19.58
N ARG A 421 -21.35 -3.41 -20.33
CA ARG A 421 -20.35 -4.41 -19.92
C ARG A 421 -19.26 -3.77 -19.08
N LYS A 422 -18.65 -4.56 -18.21
CA LYS A 422 -17.43 -4.19 -17.46
C LYS A 422 -16.20 -4.83 -18.10
N TYR A 423 -15.10 -4.08 -18.10
CA TYR A 423 -13.84 -4.46 -18.70
C TYR A 423 -12.72 -4.26 -17.67
N PHE A 424 -11.99 -5.31 -17.37
CA PHE A 424 -10.81 -5.23 -16.55
C PHE A 424 -9.61 -4.86 -17.40
N VAL A 425 -9.07 -3.70 -17.12
CA VAL A 425 -7.93 -3.14 -17.83
C VAL A 425 -6.70 -3.24 -16.94
N GLU A 426 -5.62 -3.79 -17.49
CA GLU A 426 -4.35 -3.92 -16.80
C GLU A 426 -3.25 -3.22 -17.60
N PHE A 427 -2.45 -2.42 -16.89
CA PHE A 427 -1.27 -1.74 -17.41
C PHE A 427 -0.03 -2.47 -16.89
N ILE A 428 0.67 -3.15 -17.79
CA ILE A 428 1.76 -4.09 -17.47
C ILE A 428 3.07 -3.50 -17.99
N ASP A 429 4.12 -3.48 -17.16
CA ASP A 429 5.44 -2.99 -17.56
C ASP A 429 6.26 -4.02 -18.33
N GLY A 430 7.45 -3.62 -18.80
CA GLY A 430 8.38 -4.47 -19.56
C GLY A 430 8.87 -5.70 -18.81
N ASP A 431 8.82 -5.71 -17.47
CA ASP A 431 9.13 -6.85 -16.62
C ASP A 431 7.91 -7.77 -16.41
N GLY A 432 6.75 -7.38 -16.99
CA GLY A 432 5.46 -8.04 -16.92
C GLY A 432 4.77 -7.89 -15.58
N LYS A 433 5.13 -6.87 -14.81
CA LYS A 433 4.47 -6.52 -13.57
C LYS A 433 3.27 -5.63 -13.88
N VAL A 434 2.10 -5.96 -13.32
CA VAL A 434 0.93 -5.08 -13.36
C VAL A 434 1.21 -3.87 -12.47
N ARG A 435 1.30 -2.70 -13.08
CA ARG A 435 1.53 -1.42 -12.39
C ARG A 435 0.24 -0.76 -11.93
N TYR A 436 -0.81 -0.96 -12.69
CA TYR A 436 -2.13 -0.49 -12.36
C TYR A 436 -3.18 -1.37 -13.05
N SER A 437 -4.32 -1.55 -12.42
CA SER A 437 -5.49 -2.19 -13.01
C SER A 437 -6.75 -1.50 -12.54
N ASP A 438 -7.78 -1.54 -13.37
CA ASP A 438 -9.07 -0.93 -13.09
C ASP A 438 -10.18 -1.66 -13.82
N THR A 439 -11.41 -1.54 -13.32
CA THR A 439 -12.60 -2.05 -13.99
C THR A 439 -13.45 -0.90 -14.46
N ILE A 440 -13.58 -0.76 -15.78
CA ILE A 440 -14.38 0.30 -16.38
C ILE A 440 -15.55 -0.29 -17.21
N SER A 441 -16.57 0.53 -17.42
CA SER A 441 -17.70 0.22 -18.30
C SER A 441 -17.57 0.88 -19.66
N ASN A 442 -18.48 0.58 -20.57
CA ASN A 442 -18.60 1.31 -21.83
C ASN A 442 -18.72 2.81 -21.59
N ASN A 443 -18.11 3.60 -22.48
CA ASN A 443 -18.03 5.06 -22.44
C ASN A 443 -17.28 5.61 -21.23
N MET A 444 -16.42 4.79 -20.61
CA MET A 444 -15.48 5.18 -19.56
C MET A 444 -14.03 5.04 -20.04
N TRP A 445 -13.13 5.61 -19.26
CA TRP A 445 -11.69 5.49 -19.47
C TRP A 445 -10.97 5.23 -18.14
N THR A 446 -9.80 4.64 -18.25
CA THR A 446 -8.86 4.48 -17.14
C THR A 446 -7.44 4.72 -17.61
N ALA A 447 -6.55 5.15 -16.71
CA ALA A 447 -5.16 5.45 -17.02
C ALA A 447 -4.23 5.12 -15.86
N CYS A 448 -3.02 4.67 -16.17
CA CYS A 448 -1.98 4.53 -15.16
C CYS A 448 -1.37 5.90 -14.81
N GLY A 449 -1.08 6.11 -13.53
CA GLY A 449 -0.47 7.34 -13.03
C GLY A 449 0.99 7.54 -13.46
N ILE A 450 1.69 6.51 -13.94
CA ILE A 450 3.10 6.56 -14.33
C ILE A 450 3.25 7.34 -15.65
N LYS A 451 4.09 8.40 -15.62
CA LYS A 451 4.30 9.35 -16.72
C LYS A 451 5.70 9.32 -17.34
N TYR A 452 6.59 8.48 -16.84
CA TYR A 452 7.89 8.22 -17.46
C TYR A 452 7.82 7.03 -18.43
N TYR A 453 8.85 6.85 -19.24
CA TYR A 453 8.89 5.77 -20.23
C TYR A 453 8.87 4.39 -19.57
N VAL A 454 7.91 3.59 -20.01
CA VAL A 454 7.80 2.16 -19.71
C VAL A 454 7.35 1.48 -21.00
N PRO A 455 7.91 0.34 -21.40
CA PRO A 455 7.38 -0.46 -22.51
C PRO A 455 6.09 -1.17 -22.03
N TRP A 456 4.97 -0.48 -22.24
CA TRP A 456 3.66 -0.90 -21.74
C TRP A 456 3.09 -2.06 -22.55
N THR A 457 2.50 -3.03 -21.85
CA THR A 457 1.53 -3.99 -22.41
C THR A 457 0.17 -3.70 -21.79
N ILE A 458 -0.83 -3.47 -22.63
CA ILE A 458 -2.22 -3.27 -22.23
C ILE A 458 -2.97 -4.58 -22.41
N ARG A 459 -3.57 -5.05 -21.31
CA ARG A 459 -4.39 -6.25 -21.31
C ARG A 459 -5.79 -5.92 -20.86
N ILE A 460 -6.79 -6.43 -21.60
CA ILE A 460 -8.21 -6.28 -21.24
C ILE A 460 -8.83 -7.66 -21.18
N ASN A 461 -9.48 -7.99 -20.06
CA ASN A 461 -10.11 -9.28 -19.84
C ASN A 461 -9.16 -10.47 -20.07
N GLY A 462 -7.87 -10.30 -19.74
CA GLY A 462 -6.84 -11.31 -19.93
C GLY A 462 -6.24 -11.40 -21.33
N GLU A 463 -6.74 -10.63 -22.32
CA GLU A 463 -6.21 -10.57 -23.67
C GLU A 463 -5.31 -9.34 -23.88
N ILE A 464 -4.15 -9.52 -24.51
CA ILE A 464 -3.27 -8.42 -24.88
C ILE A 464 -3.91 -7.64 -26.02
N ILE A 465 -4.19 -6.37 -25.79
CA ILE A 465 -4.82 -5.48 -26.77
C ILE A 465 -3.80 -4.61 -27.49
N ASP A 466 -2.77 -4.14 -26.74
CA ASP A 466 -1.74 -3.28 -27.32
C ASP A 466 -0.40 -3.46 -26.57
N GLN A 467 0.69 -3.21 -27.29
CA GLN A 467 2.06 -3.18 -26.76
C GLN A 467 2.76 -1.92 -27.27
N PHE A 468 3.09 -1.03 -26.34
CA PHE A 468 3.76 0.21 -26.69
C PHE A 468 5.22 -0.03 -27.04
N ASN A 469 5.54 0.16 -28.32
CA ASN A 469 6.91 0.26 -28.82
C ASN A 469 7.18 1.68 -29.29
N ILE A 470 8.19 2.33 -28.73
CA ILE A 470 8.60 3.69 -29.05
C ILE A 470 9.30 3.80 -30.42
N GLU A 471 9.77 2.69 -30.97
CA GLU A 471 10.48 2.67 -32.26
C GLU A 471 9.63 3.26 -33.40
N ASN A 472 10.22 4.13 -34.19
CA ASN A 472 9.57 4.88 -35.29
C ASN A 472 8.43 5.81 -34.85
N LYS A 473 8.20 6.02 -33.56
CA LYS A 473 7.22 6.94 -33.00
C LYS A 473 7.74 8.37 -32.92
N THR A 474 6.82 9.33 -32.84
CA THR A 474 7.14 10.75 -32.61
C THR A 474 6.93 11.07 -31.12
N ILE A 475 7.99 11.43 -30.44
CA ILE A 475 8.00 11.67 -29.00
C ILE A 475 8.23 13.14 -28.71
N LEU A 476 7.35 13.76 -27.92
CA LEU A 476 7.56 15.09 -27.38
C LEU A 476 8.26 15.01 -26.02
N ILE A 477 9.41 15.65 -25.92
CA ILE A 477 10.08 15.90 -24.63
C ILE A 477 9.79 17.36 -24.25
N SER A 478 9.15 17.58 -23.10
CA SER A 478 8.80 18.91 -22.61
C SER A 478 9.47 19.18 -21.26
N PHE A 479 10.07 20.35 -21.10
CA PHE A 479 10.71 20.73 -19.84
C PHE A 479 9.76 21.52 -18.95
N GLU A 480 9.69 21.10 -17.69
CA GLU A 480 8.92 21.78 -16.63
C GLU A 480 9.79 22.80 -15.86
N SER A 481 11.10 22.79 -16.06
CA SER A 481 12.04 23.69 -15.41
C SER A 481 12.53 24.79 -16.37
N LYS A 482 12.58 26.03 -15.85
CA LYS A 482 13.22 27.20 -16.52
C LYS A 482 14.68 27.38 -16.12
N SER A 483 15.19 26.51 -15.26
CA SER A 483 16.57 26.61 -14.76
C SER A 483 17.58 26.37 -15.89
N VAL A 484 18.61 27.19 -15.92
CA VAL A 484 19.73 27.08 -16.85
C VAL A 484 20.43 25.73 -16.74
N GLY A 485 20.74 25.34 -15.50
CA GLY A 485 21.44 24.07 -15.24
C GLY A 485 20.64 22.87 -15.70
N ASP A 486 19.35 22.81 -15.37
CA ASP A 486 18.45 21.73 -15.78
C ASP A 486 18.31 21.63 -17.30
N THR A 487 18.17 22.80 -17.95
CA THR A 487 18.04 22.86 -19.41
C THR A 487 19.26 22.26 -20.10
N ILE A 488 20.47 22.65 -19.67
CA ILE A 488 21.74 22.15 -20.25
C ILE A 488 21.96 20.67 -19.88
N ALA A 489 21.62 20.28 -18.68
CA ALA A 489 21.79 18.89 -18.23
C ALA A 489 20.90 17.91 -18.99
N TRP A 490 19.66 18.30 -19.30
CA TRP A 490 18.66 17.37 -19.85
C TRP A 490 18.52 17.40 -21.37
N ALA A 491 18.80 18.52 -22.04
CA ALA A 491 18.62 18.63 -23.50
C ALA A 491 19.41 17.57 -24.31
N PRO A 492 20.64 17.18 -23.94
CA PRO A 492 21.38 16.13 -24.64
C PRO A 492 20.64 14.79 -24.75
N TYR A 493 19.75 14.48 -23.79
CA TYR A 493 19.00 13.23 -23.79
C TYR A 493 17.91 13.15 -24.86
N SER A 494 17.55 14.26 -25.49
CA SER A 494 16.71 14.25 -26.69
C SER A 494 17.40 13.52 -27.85
N ILE A 495 18.71 13.74 -28.01
CA ILE A 495 19.55 13.07 -29.00
C ILE A 495 19.77 11.61 -28.60
N GLU A 496 20.03 11.35 -27.32
CA GLU A 496 20.23 9.99 -26.80
C GLU A 496 18.96 9.13 -26.94
N LEU A 497 17.78 9.70 -26.72
CA LEU A 497 16.51 9.01 -26.95
C LEU A 497 16.37 8.60 -28.41
N MET A 498 16.60 9.54 -29.33
CA MET A 498 16.52 9.28 -30.77
C MET A 498 17.48 8.15 -31.17
N LYS A 499 18.75 8.21 -30.71
CA LYS A 499 19.78 7.22 -31.05
C LYS A 499 19.49 5.84 -30.45
N GLN A 500 19.13 5.75 -29.17
CA GLN A 500 18.96 4.48 -28.47
C GLN A 500 17.64 3.78 -28.76
N LYS A 501 16.60 4.53 -29.15
CA LYS A 501 15.24 4.03 -29.34
C LYS A 501 14.73 4.11 -30.78
N ASN A 502 15.53 4.64 -31.71
CA ASN A 502 15.17 4.78 -33.13
C ASN A 502 13.79 5.47 -33.31
N CYS A 503 13.57 6.62 -32.67
CA CYS A 503 12.34 7.39 -32.71
C CYS A 503 12.58 8.82 -33.21
N LYS A 504 11.52 9.53 -33.59
CA LYS A 504 11.56 10.95 -33.88
C LYS A 504 11.34 11.74 -32.60
N VAL A 505 12.11 12.82 -32.40
CA VAL A 505 12.01 13.62 -31.20
C VAL A 505 11.62 15.07 -31.52
N ILE A 506 10.66 15.57 -30.76
CA ILE A 506 10.30 16.97 -30.68
C ILE A 506 10.72 17.44 -29.29
N LEU A 507 11.46 18.56 -29.22
CA LEU A 507 11.95 19.13 -27.97
C LEU A 507 11.30 20.48 -27.69
N SER A 508 10.81 20.66 -26.47
CA SER A 508 10.26 21.92 -25.98
C SER A 508 10.97 22.31 -24.67
N THR A 509 11.80 23.35 -24.76
CA THR A 509 12.48 23.93 -23.60
C THR A 509 12.19 25.43 -23.50
N PHE A 510 12.55 26.06 -22.37
CA PHE A 510 12.44 27.51 -22.21
C PHE A 510 13.63 28.27 -22.86
N HIS A 511 14.60 27.52 -23.45
CA HIS A 511 15.83 28.05 -24.08
C HIS A 511 16.16 27.27 -25.35
N ASN A 512 15.18 27.10 -26.24
CA ASN A 512 15.35 26.39 -27.51
C ASN A 512 16.49 26.96 -28.34
N GLU A 513 16.65 28.29 -28.31
CA GLU A 513 17.67 29.05 -29.06
C GLU A 513 19.12 28.61 -28.75
N TRP A 514 19.35 27.95 -27.62
CA TRP A 514 20.68 27.44 -27.28
C TRP A 514 21.03 26.14 -28.01
N PHE A 515 20.06 25.46 -28.60
CA PHE A 515 20.23 24.15 -29.23
C PHE A 515 19.76 24.14 -30.71
N GLU A 516 18.70 24.86 -31.02
CA GLU A 516 18.13 24.92 -32.35
C GLU A 516 19.12 25.52 -33.33
N GLY A 517 19.43 24.75 -34.41
CA GLY A 517 20.44 25.13 -35.40
C GLY A 517 21.86 24.62 -35.12
N ALA A 518 22.12 24.00 -33.97
CA ALA A 518 23.39 23.28 -33.75
C ALA A 518 23.43 21.97 -34.53
N GLU A 519 24.58 21.62 -35.11
CA GLU A 519 24.75 20.42 -35.96
C GLU A 519 24.36 19.13 -35.20
N SER A 520 24.64 19.06 -33.89
CA SER A 520 24.26 17.91 -33.05
C SER A 520 22.76 17.74 -32.90
N TYR A 521 21.96 18.78 -33.03
CA TYR A 521 20.50 18.79 -32.87
C TYR A 521 19.74 18.90 -34.19
N LYS A 522 20.38 18.77 -35.35
CA LYS A 522 19.78 18.97 -36.66
C LYS A 522 18.55 18.11 -36.94
N ASP A 523 18.48 16.92 -36.35
CA ASP A 523 17.37 15.97 -36.52
C ASP A 523 16.28 16.13 -35.43
N ILE A 524 16.44 17.07 -34.49
CA ILE A 524 15.46 17.40 -33.47
C ILE A 524 14.56 18.52 -33.94
N LYS A 525 13.27 18.34 -33.89
CA LYS A 525 12.30 19.43 -34.13
C LYS A 525 12.07 20.19 -32.82
N PHE A 526 12.16 21.51 -32.87
CA PHE A 526 11.88 22.38 -31.72
C PHE A 526 10.49 23.01 -31.83
N ILE A 527 9.82 23.14 -30.68
CA ILE A 527 8.56 23.86 -30.50
C ILE A 527 8.64 24.71 -29.22
N LYS A 528 7.88 25.81 -29.20
CA LYS A 528 7.80 26.65 -27.98
C LYS A 528 6.97 25.98 -26.88
N PRO A 529 7.26 26.27 -25.61
CA PRO A 529 6.41 25.82 -24.53
C PRO A 529 4.95 26.24 -24.73
N GLY A 530 4.02 25.27 -24.60
CA GLY A 530 2.58 25.48 -24.79
C GLY A 530 2.11 25.39 -26.27
N GLU A 531 3.01 25.21 -27.23
CA GLU A 531 2.64 24.98 -28.62
C GLU A 531 2.10 23.56 -28.83
N SER A 532 0.99 23.45 -29.58
CA SER A 532 0.37 22.17 -29.89
C SER A 532 1.05 21.43 -31.02
N VAL A 533 1.32 20.16 -30.86
CA VAL A 533 1.91 19.31 -31.89
C VAL A 533 1.33 17.88 -31.80
N SER A 534 1.26 17.22 -32.97
CA SER A 534 0.89 15.79 -33.00
C SER A 534 2.11 14.94 -32.63
N CYS A 535 1.92 14.03 -31.66
CA CYS A 535 2.93 13.07 -31.22
C CYS A 535 2.27 11.80 -30.66
N ASP A 536 3.05 10.74 -30.52
CA ASP A 536 2.58 9.44 -29.99
C ASP A 536 2.66 9.37 -28.45
N ALA A 537 3.65 10.06 -27.86
CA ALA A 537 3.81 10.13 -26.40
C ALA A 537 4.50 11.44 -25.98
N ILE A 538 4.26 11.87 -24.74
CA ILE A 538 4.88 13.04 -24.13
C ILE A 538 5.61 12.61 -22.86
N TYR A 539 6.89 12.98 -22.76
CA TYR A 539 7.66 12.83 -21.52
C TYR A 539 8.07 14.19 -21.01
N ARG A 540 7.69 14.48 -19.75
CA ARG A 540 8.02 15.73 -19.09
C ARG A 540 9.26 15.56 -18.24
N LEU A 541 10.25 16.42 -18.41
CA LEU A 541 11.45 16.46 -17.58
C LEU A 541 11.33 17.56 -16.54
N GLY A 542 11.47 17.19 -15.26
CA GLY A 542 11.26 18.12 -14.16
C GLY A 542 11.62 17.55 -12.80
N TRP A 543 11.55 18.40 -11.78
CA TRP A 543 11.83 18.08 -10.39
C TRP A 543 10.59 17.57 -9.62
N PHE A 544 9.77 16.79 -10.14
CA PHE A 544 8.47 16.36 -9.62
C PHE A 544 8.46 16.04 -8.11
N ARG A 545 8.27 17.08 -7.30
CA ARG A 545 8.07 16.97 -5.85
C ARG A 545 6.58 16.81 -5.54
N ASP A 546 6.27 15.98 -4.59
CA ASP A 546 4.95 15.95 -3.96
C ASP A 546 5.00 16.86 -2.74
N ASN A 547 4.11 17.85 -2.64
CA ASN A 547 4.08 18.80 -1.54
C ASN A 547 3.86 18.13 -0.15
N ASN A 548 3.24 16.95 -0.13
CA ASN A 548 2.96 16.19 1.08
C ASN A 548 4.01 15.09 1.35
N LYS A 549 4.71 14.63 0.31
CA LYS A 549 5.65 13.48 0.36
C LYS A 549 7.08 13.83 -0.01
N GLY A 550 7.36 15.11 -0.26
CA GLY A 550 8.68 15.60 -0.66
C GLY A 550 9.09 15.11 -2.05
N TRP A 551 10.27 14.48 -2.16
CA TRP A 551 10.82 14.01 -3.44
C TRP A 551 10.18 12.71 -3.98
N LYS A 552 9.25 12.09 -3.25
CA LYS A 552 8.77 10.73 -3.54
C LYS A 552 7.55 10.70 -4.46
N ASN A 553 7.66 11.26 -5.66
CA ASN A 553 6.62 11.14 -6.67
C ASN A 553 6.98 10.08 -7.72
N PHE A 554 6.88 8.80 -7.34
CA PHE A 554 7.25 7.66 -8.18
C PHE A 554 6.32 7.43 -9.39
N ASN A 555 5.25 8.17 -9.53
CA ASN A 555 4.45 8.18 -10.75
C ASN A 555 5.08 9.06 -11.85
N LEU A 556 5.79 10.10 -11.46
CA LEU A 556 6.39 11.05 -12.39
C LEU A 556 7.88 10.81 -12.60
N HIS A 557 8.54 10.16 -11.65
CA HIS A 557 9.95 9.82 -11.72
C HIS A 557 10.22 8.44 -11.10
N PRO A 558 10.96 7.52 -11.77
CA PRO A 558 11.20 6.17 -11.26
C PRO A 558 12.12 6.11 -10.04
N ASN A 559 12.93 7.15 -9.83
CA ASN A 559 13.85 7.29 -8.71
C ASN A 559 13.58 8.60 -7.94
N GLN A 560 14.19 8.74 -6.77
CA GLN A 560 14.17 10.00 -6.03
C GLN A 560 15.19 10.97 -6.66
N PRO A 561 14.78 12.08 -7.29
CA PRO A 561 15.65 12.84 -8.18
C PRO A 561 16.80 13.57 -7.48
N ASN A 562 16.69 13.91 -6.19
CA ASN A 562 17.78 14.49 -5.44
C ASN A 562 18.90 13.49 -5.08
N LEU A 563 18.66 12.18 -5.17
CA LEU A 563 19.64 11.13 -4.84
C LEU A 563 20.47 10.65 -6.03
N ILE A 564 20.23 11.19 -7.20
CA ILE A 564 20.88 10.78 -8.45
C ILE A 564 21.55 11.99 -9.12
N PRO A 565 22.51 11.78 -10.03
CA PRO A 565 23.06 12.83 -10.85
C PRO A 565 21.96 13.60 -11.62
N LEU A 566 22.12 14.93 -11.75
CA LEU A 566 21.12 15.77 -12.43
C LEU A 566 20.78 15.28 -13.83
N GLN A 567 21.77 14.87 -14.60
CA GLN A 567 21.56 14.30 -15.94
C GLN A 567 20.79 12.97 -15.90
N LYS A 568 20.96 12.18 -14.83
CA LYS A 568 20.28 10.90 -14.69
C LYS A 568 18.78 11.05 -14.56
N THR A 569 18.28 12.19 -14.09
CA THR A 569 16.85 12.52 -14.11
C THR A 569 16.25 12.34 -15.50
N ALA A 570 16.90 12.90 -16.51
CA ALA A 570 16.40 12.77 -17.90
C ALA A 570 16.51 11.33 -18.42
N SER A 571 17.66 10.65 -18.21
CA SER A 571 17.79 9.27 -18.66
C SER A 571 16.77 8.33 -18.04
N ASP A 572 16.50 8.50 -16.75
CA ASP A 572 15.55 7.66 -16.00
C ASP A 572 14.10 7.88 -16.49
N ILE A 573 13.68 9.14 -16.66
CA ILE A 573 12.35 9.46 -17.19
C ILE A 573 12.16 8.93 -18.60
N LEU A 574 13.20 8.97 -19.41
CA LEU A 574 13.19 8.52 -20.81
C LEU A 574 13.50 7.02 -20.98
N GLY A 575 13.78 6.30 -19.89
CA GLY A 575 14.09 4.88 -19.92
C GLY A 575 15.37 4.55 -20.68
N LEU A 576 16.41 5.39 -20.53
CA LEU A 576 17.69 5.27 -21.20
C LEU A 576 18.79 4.77 -20.24
N LYS A 577 19.80 4.13 -20.80
CA LYS A 577 21.02 3.87 -20.07
C LYS A 577 21.71 5.21 -19.75
N PHE A 578 22.03 5.44 -18.49
CA PHE A 578 22.73 6.63 -18.07
C PHE A 578 24.18 6.64 -18.53
N ASN A 579 24.58 7.73 -19.16
CA ASN A 579 25.96 8.15 -19.39
C ASN A 579 25.97 9.68 -19.31
N GLU A 580 27.05 10.27 -18.78
CA GLU A 580 27.22 11.71 -18.84
C GLU A 580 27.47 12.13 -20.31
N VAL A 581 26.58 12.95 -20.85
CA VAL A 581 26.63 13.36 -22.26
C VAL A 581 26.56 14.86 -22.43
N ASN A 582 27.40 15.38 -23.34
CA ASN A 582 27.44 16.78 -23.73
C ASN A 582 27.46 16.86 -25.26
N HIS A 583 26.43 17.44 -25.85
CA HIS A 583 26.30 17.62 -27.28
C HIS A 583 26.55 19.08 -27.75
N GLY A 584 27.00 19.94 -26.81
CA GLY A 584 27.31 21.35 -27.08
C GLY A 584 26.07 22.23 -27.22
N LEU A 585 26.32 23.46 -27.59
CA LEU A 585 25.31 24.51 -27.77
C LEU A 585 25.36 25.06 -29.17
N ASN A 586 24.25 25.67 -29.64
CA ASN A 586 24.23 26.50 -30.84
C ASN A 586 24.89 27.84 -30.54
N PHE A 587 26.21 27.87 -30.57
CA PHE A 587 26.98 29.03 -30.21
C PHE A 587 28.14 29.24 -31.16
N LYS A 588 28.27 30.49 -31.64
CA LYS A 588 29.42 30.96 -32.41
C LYS A 588 30.19 31.95 -31.54
N PRO A 589 31.49 31.68 -31.28
CA PRO A 589 32.28 32.58 -30.45
C PRO A 589 32.27 34.01 -30.98
N GLY A 590 31.86 34.96 -30.16
CA GLY A 590 31.98 36.37 -30.37
C GLY A 590 33.42 36.90 -30.18
N LYS A 591 33.55 38.19 -30.18
CA LYS A 591 34.89 38.83 -29.89
C LYS A 591 35.32 38.52 -28.48
N ARG A 592 36.63 38.23 -28.31
CA ARG A 592 37.23 38.04 -26.98
C ARG A 592 37.05 39.31 -26.12
N PRO A 593 36.44 39.25 -24.94
CA PRO A 593 36.10 40.45 -24.18
C PRO A 593 37.33 41.11 -23.51
N ILE A 594 38.40 40.36 -23.30
CA ILE A 594 39.63 40.82 -22.61
C ILE A 594 40.82 40.26 -23.39
N GLU A 595 41.82 41.14 -23.68
CA GLU A 595 43.01 40.76 -24.46
C GLU A 595 43.94 39.82 -23.71
N ASN A 596 44.16 40.09 -22.41
CA ASN A 596 45.00 39.29 -21.55
C ASN A 596 44.41 37.90 -21.28
N LYS A 597 45.26 36.96 -20.84
CA LYS A 597 44.78 35.68 -20.30
C LYS A 597 43.94 35.91 -19.08
N TYR A 598 42.73 35.35 -19.04
CA TYR A 598 41.83 35.52 -17.92
C TYR A 598 41.14 34.26 -17.51
N VAL A 599 40.70 34.21 -16.27
CA VAL A 599 39.82 33.21 -15.70
C VAL A 599 38.49 33.84 -15.31
N VAL A 600 37.42 33.05 -15.34
CA VAL A 600 36.10 33.55 -14.95
C VAL A 600 35.70 32.96 -13.59
N PHE A 601 35.26 33.83 -12.70
CA PHE A 601 34.65 33.45 -11.41
C PHE A 601 33.13 33.66 -11.48
N GLY A 602 32.36 32.64 -11.09
CA GLY A 602 30.91 32.67 -10.99
C GLY A 602 30.43 32.57 -9.53
N PRO A 603 30.41 33.71 -8.78
CA PRO A 603 30.20 33.72 -7.33
C PRO A 603 28.73 33.60 -6.94
N GLN A 604 27.78 33.71 -7.87
CA GLN A 604 26.36 33.77 -7.57
C GLN A 604 25.64 32.44 -7.81
N SER A 605 24.67 32.19 -6.95
CA SER A 605 23.72 31.09 -7.09
C SER A 605 22.28 31.59 -6.87
N THR A 606 21.29 30.82 -7.33
CA THR A 606 19.87 31.04 -7.03
C THR A 606 19.50 30.62 -5.59
N SER A 607 20.43 30.11 -4.83
CA SER A 607 20.24 29.71 -3.44
C SER A 607 21.46 30.14 -2.61
N GLY A 608 21.25 30.97 -1.60
CA GLY A 608 22.27 31.50 -0.75
C GLY A 608 23.09 30.45 0.00
N CYS A 609 22.47 29.30 0.29
CA CYS A 609 23.18 28.18 0.92
C CYS A 609 24.31 27.58 0.09
N LYS A 610 24.38 27.88 -1.20
CA LYS A 610 25.49 27.51 -2.11
C LYS A 610 26.55 28.55 -2.24
N GLU A 611 26.33 29.78 -1.80
CA GLU A 611 27.26 30.89 -1.99
C GLU A 611 28.49 30.75 -1.07
N TRP A 612 29.60 31.21 -1.62
CA TRP A 612 30.88 31.23 -0.94
C TRP A 612 31.17 32.65 -0.48
N SER A 613 31.91 32.84 0.66
CA SER A 613 32.03 34.16 1.22
C SER A 613 32.81 35.16 0.32
N PHE A 614 32.44 36.43 0.43
CA PHE A 614 33.09 37.50 -0.32
C PHE A 614 34.58 37.56 -0.03
N GLU A 615 34.98 37.36 1.23
CA GLU A 615 36.37 37.34 1.67
C GLU A 615 37.16 36.23 0.99
N TYR A 616 36.55 35.05 0.85
CA TYR A 616 37.16 33.90 0.22
C TYR A 616 37.37 34.12 -1.29
N TRP A 617 36.39 34.73 -1.98
CA TRP A 617 36.53 35.12 -3.38
C TRP A 617 37.65 36.17 -3.54
N THR A 618 37.77 37.13 -2.60
CA THR A 618 38.82 38.17 -2.60
C THR A 618 40.21 37.57 -2.40
N GLU A 619 40.35 36.61 -1.51
CA GLU A 619 41.60 35.91 -1.26
C GLU A 619 42.03 35.07 -2.45
N LEU A 620 41.09 34.28 -3.03
CA LEU A 620 41.35 33.48 -4.22
C LEU A 620 41.75 34.36 -5.42
N THR A 621 41.12 35.54 -5.59
CA THR A 621 41.48 36.51 -6.62
C THR A 621 42.95 36.90 -6.55
N LYS A 622 43.46 37.24 -5.37
CA LYS A 622 44.87 37.57 -5.18
C LYS A 622 45.81 36.43 -5.58
N MET A 623 45.47 35.21 -5.16
CA MET A 623 46.27 34.02 -5.48
C MET A 623 46.32 33.75 -6.98
N VAL A 624 45.19 33.86 -7.68
CA VAL A 624 45.08 33.58 -9.12
C VAL A 624 45.75 34.68 -9.96
N ARG A 625 45.64 35.95 -9.53
CA ARG A 625 46.36 37.06 -10.19
C ARG A 625 47.89 36.91 -10.10
N ASN A 626 48.39 36.39 -8.99
CA ASN A 626 49.81 36.08 -8.84
C ASN A 626 50.32 34.99 -9.81
N LEU A 627 49.44 34.25 -10.47
CA LEU A 627 49.76 33.33 -11.55
C LEU A 627 49.78 34.01 -12.94
N GLY A 628 49.50 35.32 -13.00
CA GLY A 628 49.49 36.08 -14.24
C GLY A 628 48.16 36.11 -14.99
N TYR A 629 47.04 35.68 -14.37
CA TYR A 629 45.71 35.74 -14.94
C TYR A 629 44.96 37.00 -14.52
N GLU A 630 44.23 37.61 -15.43
CA GLU A 630 43.18 38.54 -15.07
C GLU A 630 42.00 37.73 -14.52
N VAL A 631 41.27 38.29 -13.55
CA VAL A 631 40.07 37.64 -12.97
C VAL A 631 38.83 38.41 -13.41
N VAL A 632 37.93 37.71 -14.07
CA VAL A 632 36.65 38.23 -14.50
C VAL A 632 35.57 37.68 -13.58
N ILE A 633 34.80 38.54 -12.96
CA ILE A 633 33.59 38.14 -12.22
C ILE A 633 32.44 38.21 -13.19
N LEU A 634 31.81 37.03 -13.43
CA LEU A 634 30.62 36.92 -14.27
C LEU A 634 29.42 36.72 -13.40
N SER A 635 28.49 37.67 -13.38
CA SER A 635 27.35 37.68 -12.47
C SER A 635 26.17 38.49 -12.99
N LEU A 636 24.95 38.27 -12.48
CA LEU A 636 23.76 39.04 -12.79
C LEU A 636 23.68 40.41 -12.09
N LYS A 637 24.46 40.58 -11.03
CA LYS A 637 24.60 41.82 -10.23
C LYS A 637 26.04 42.20 -10.17
N GLU A 638 26.35 43.47 -10.09
CA GLU A 638 27.72 43.91 -9.84
C GLU A 638 28.30 43.29 -8.58
N TYR A 639 29.52 42.82 -8.70
CA TYR A 639 30.30 42.19 -7.62
C TYR A 639 31.63 42.86 -7.53
N HIS A 640 31.80 43.70 -6.52
CA HIS A 640 32.97 44.57 -6.38
C HIS A 640 34.08 43.88 -5.59
N ILE A 641 34.83 43.01 -6.24
CA ILE A 641 36.09 42.48 -5.67
C ILE A 641 37.23 43.32 -6.25
N LYS A 642 38.13 43.77 -5.35
CA LYS A 642 39.29 44.55 -5.77
C LYS A 642 40.15 43.78 -6.78
N ASP A 643 40.68 44.49 -7.76
CA ASP A 643 41.55 43.96 -8.82
C ASP A 643 40.89 42.89 -9.70
N THR A 644 39.57 42.99 -9.91
CA THR A 644 38.80 42.15 -10.85
C THR A 644 38.10 43.00 -11.90
N ILE A 645 37.73 42.36 -13.01
CA ILE A 645 36.89 42.94 -14.06
C ILE A 645 35.47 42.34 -13.88
N SER A 646 34.48 43.20 -13.64
CA SER A 646 33.08 42.74 -13.52
C SER A 646 32.39 42.78 -14.87
N ILE A 647 31.83 41.66 -15.30
CA ILE A 647 30.95 41.56 -16.46
C ILE A 647 29.57 41.17 -15.96
N THR A 648 28.62 42.12 -16.18
CA THR A 648 27.23 41.91 -15.82
C THR A 648 26.45 41.94 -17.12
N SER A 649 26.06 40.74 -17.61
CA SER A 649 25.28 40.62 -18.82
C SER A 649 24.11 39.66 -18.60
N ARG A 650 22.99 39.99 -19.24
CA ARG A 650 21.83 39.12 -19.41
C ARG A 650 21.71 38.52 -20.79
N ASP A 651 22.58 38.98 -21.72
CA ASP A 651 22.72 38.41 -23.06
C ASP A 651 23.56 37.13 -22.97
N TRP A 652 22.98 36.01 -23.31
CA TRP A 652 23.64 34.73 -23.26
C TRP A 652 24.82 34.61 -24.25
N ASN A 653 24.82 35.35 -25.37
CA ASN A 653 25.95 35.33 -26.28
C ASN A 653 27.19 35.96 -25.64
N ASP A 654 27.02 37.04 -24.86
CA ASP A 654 28.11 37.64 -24.09
C ASP A 654 28.62 36.69 -23.01
N VAL A 655 27.69 36.05 -22.29
CA VAL A 655 28.02 35.07 -21.25
C VAL A 655 28.79 33.89 -21.84
N PHE A 656 28.31 33.33 -22.95
CA PHE A 656 28.99 32.23 -23.65
C PHE A 656 30.35 32.65 -24.17
N SER A 657 30.46 33.81 -24.77
CA SER A 657 31.74 34.36 -25.30
C SER A 657 32.73 34.56 -24.17
N CYS A 658 32.31 35.12 -23.04
CA CYS A 658 33.16 35.33 -21.89
C CYS A 658 33.73 34.01 -21.35
N LEU A 659 32.88 33.00 -21.20
CA LEU A 659 33.29 31.66 -20.73
C LEU A 659 34.14 30.92 -21.77
N TYR A 660 33.78 30.98 -23.06
CA TYR A 660 34.51 30.34 -24.16
C TYR A 660 35.96 30.76 -24.26
N HIS A 661 36.24 32.09 -24.14
CA HIS A 661 37.56 32.67 -24.27
C HIS A 661 38.39 32.62 -22.97
N SER A 662 37.81 32.21 -21.84
CA SER A 662 38.52 32.03 -20.57
C SER A 662 39.47 30.82 -20.60
N GLU A 663 40.51 30.86 -19.79
CA GLU A 663 41.41 29.70 -19.61
C GLU A 663 40.72 28.58 -18.84
N PHE A 664 40.01 28.94 -17.77
CA PHE A 664 39.15 28.05 -16.97
C PHE A 664 38.10 28.87 -16.20
N PHE A 665 37.14 28.16 -15.64
CA PHE A 665 36.08 28.74 -14.83
C PHE A 665 36.17 28.22 -13.39
N VAL A 666 35.96 29.09 -12.43
CA VAL A 666 35.77 28.74 -11.02
C VAL A 666 34.41 29.21 -10.58
N GLY A 667 33.56 28.29 -10.12
CA GLY A 667 32.22 28.65 -9.72
C GLY A 667 31.57 27.66 -8.76
N LEU A 668 30.32 27.95 -8.47
CA LEU A 668 29.47 27.16 -7.57
C LEU A 668 28.76 26.06 -8.33
N SER A 669 28.14 25.15 -7.62
CA SER A 669 27.13 24.21 -8.17
C SER A 669 25.90 25.00 -8.67
N SER A 670 26.00 25.61 -9.85
CA SER A 670 25.02 26.55 -10.39
C SER A 670 24.90 26.48 -11.92
N GLY A 671 23.95 27.22 -12.51
CA GLY A 671 23.72 27.23 -13.95
C GLY A 671 24.95 27.65 -14.79
N LEU A 672 25.78 28.60 -14.33
CA LEU A 672 27.00 29.01 -15.05
C LEU A 672 28.02 27.87 -15.17
N SER A 673 28.16 27.04 -14.16
CA SER A 673 29.02 25.85 -14.23
C SER A 673 28.55 24.88 -15.33
N TRP A 674 27.25 24.69 -15.48
CA TRP A 674 26.68 23.88 -16.54
C TRP A 674 26.88 24.50 -17.92
N VAL A 675 26.78 25.83 -18.05
CA VAL A 675 27.10 26.54 -19.31
C VAL A 675 28.55 26.33 -19.69
N ASN A 676 29.46 26.51 -18.73
CA ASN A 676 30.89 26.33 -18.99
C ASN A 676 31.23 24.90 -19.42
N TRP A 677 30.61 23.92 -18.76
CA TRP A 677 30.72 22.50 -19.14
C TRP A 677 30.19 22.23 -20.56
N ALA A 678 29.04 22.81 -20.93
CA ALA A 678 28.46 22.65 -22.26
C ALA A 678 29.36 23.23 -23.36
N LEU A 679 30.16 24.25 -23.03
CA LEU A 679 31.19 24.83 -23.93
C LEU A 679 32.50 24.01 -23.93
N ASN A 680 32.55 22.83 -23.31
CA ASN A 680 33.73 22.00 -23.14
C ASN A 680 34.92 22.69 -22.46
N LYS A 681 34.62 23.63 -21.56
CA LYS A 681 35.64 24.37 -20.82
C LYS A 681 35.92 23.75 -19.45
N LYS A 682 37.15 23.87 -19.01
CA LYS A 682 37.61 23.38 -17.70
C LYS A 682 36.91 24.12 -16.57
N THR A 683 36.44 23.39 -15.57
CA THR A 683 35.72 23.92 -14.41
C THR A 683 36.39 23.52 -13.10
N VAL A 684 36.58 24.48 -12.18
CA VAL A 684 36.79 24.22 -10.76
C VAL A 684 35.47 24.52 -10.05
N MET A 685 34.82 23.48 -9.54
CA MET A 685 33.50 23.59 -8.90
C MET A 685 33.61 23.58 -7.38
N ILE A 686 33.21 24.66 -6.74
CA ILE A 686 33.08 24.75 -5.29
C ILE A 686 31.72 24.23 -4.88
N GLY A 687 31.68 23.08 -4.17
CA GLY A 687 30.40 22.43 -3.89
C GLY A 687 30.40 21.56 -2.64
N GLY A 688 30.00 22.14 -1.51
CA GLY A 688 29.77 21.39 -0.27
C GLY A 688 28.32 20.97 -0.03
N PHE A 689 27.38 21.52 -0.80
CA PHE A 689 25.95 21.35 -0.62
C PHE A 689 25.39 20.03 -1.18
N SER A 690 25.90 19.56 -2.31
CA SER A 690 25.54 18.33 -3.01
C SER A 690 26.68 17.31 -3.03
N GLN A 691 26.38 16.04 -3.34
CA GLN A 691 27.39 15.01 -3.54
C GLN A 691 28.22 15.30 -4.79
N ASP A 692 29.40 14.67 -4.86
CA ASP A 692 30.41 15.02 -5.86
C ASP A 692 30.01 14.57 -7.28
N ASP A 693 29.12 13.62 -7.40
CA ASP A 693 28.57 13.06 -8.66
C ASP A 693 27.19 13.64 -9.04
N HIS A 694 26.65 14.59 -8.25
CA HIS A 694 25.36 15.17 -8.54
C HIS A 694 25.35 16.02 -9.82
N GLU A 695 26.41 16.81 -10.01
CA GLU A 695 26.65 17.55 -11.24
C GLU A 695 27.53 16.71 -12.21
N PHE A 696 28.01 17.32 -13.27
CA PHE A 696 28.92 16.71 -14.22
C PHE A 696 30.32 16.49 -13.65
N THR A 697 31.04 15.49 -14.18
CA THR A 697 32.39 15.13 -13.76
C THR A 697 33.44 15.38 -14.85
N ASN A 698 33.04 15.32 -16.11
CA ASN A 698 33.97 15.55 -17.24
C ASN A 698 34.45 17.02 -17.27
N ASN A 699 35.75 17.22 -17.54
CA ASN A 699 36.42 18.53 -17.54
C ASN A 699 36.24 19.33 -16.23
N THR A 700 36.02 18.65 -15.11
CA THR A 700 35.68 19.30 -13.84
C THR A 700 36.55 18.78 -12.72
N VAL A 701 37.03 19.70 -11.90
CA VAL A 701 37.65 19.41 -10.62
C VAL A 701 36.78 19.96 -9.51
N ARG A 702 36.16 19.08 -8.75
CA ARG A 702 35.31 19.48 -7.63
C ARG A 702 36.13 19.68 -6.37
N VAL A 703 35.82 20.75 -5.64
CA VAL A 703 36.34 21.04 -4.33
C VAL A 703 35.21 20.95 -3.32
N SER A 704 35.28 19.96 -2.47
CA SER A 704 34.27 19.69 -1.43
C SER A 704 34.94 19.24 -0.12
N THR A 705 34.20 19.22 0.96
CA THR A 705 34.62 18.70 2.26
C THR A 705 33.57 17.75 2.85
N ASN A 706 33.99 16.90 3.77
CA ASN A 706 33.10 15.98 4.48
C ASN A 706 32.66 16.53 5.85
N THR A 707 32.63 17.86 6.00
CA THR A 707 32.30 18.52 7.28
C THR A 707 30.77 18.51 7.57
N CYS A 708 29.94 18.15 6.58
CA CYS A 708 28.48 18.10 6.70
C CYS A 708 27.90 16.99 5.81
N ILE A 709 26.60 16.73 5.97
CA ILE A 709 25.89 15.60 5.39
C ILE A 709 25.53 15.75 3.92
N LYS A 710 25.82 16.89 3.27
CA LYS A 710 25.39 17.20 1.89
C LYS A 710 23.84 17.12 1.73
N CYS A 711 23.17 18.06 2.38
CA CYS A 711 21.72 18.08 2.59
C CYS A 711 20.86 17.93 1.32
N TRP A 712 21.36 18.39 0.16
CA TRP A 712 20.65 18.24 -1.11
C TRP A 712 20.37 16.76 -1.46
N ASN A 713 21.34 15.89 -1.23
CA ASN A 713 21.26 14.47 -1.54
C ASN A 713 20.84 13.61 -0.33
N ASP A 714 20.26 14.21 0.70
CA ASP A 714 19.72 13.47 1.84
C ASP A 714 18.35 12.88 1.47
N PRO A 715 18.09 11.59 1.76
CA PRO A 715 16.85 10.93 1.39
C PRO A 715 15.61 11.40 2.19
N VAL A 716 15.82 12.06 3.31
CA VAL A 716 14.76 12.49 4.23
C VAL A 716 14.47 13.97 4.14
N LEU A 717 15.52 14.78 3.94
CA LEU A 717 15.40 16.24 3.93
C LEU A 717 14.72 16.73 2.65
N VAL A 718 13.71 17.56 2.82
CA VAL A 718 12.99 18.20 1.70
C VAL A 718 13.52 19.62 1.54
N PHE A 719 14.02 19.91 0.33
CA PHE A 719 14.51 21.26 0.02
C PHE A 719 13.36 22.26 0.01
N ASP A 720 13.46 23.29 0.84
CA ASP A 720 12.55 24.43 0.84
C ASP A 720 13.04 25.51 -0.13
N SER A 721 12.38 25.61 -1.27
CA SER A 721 12.70 26.62 -2.30
C SER A 721 12.33 28.06 -1.89
N GLY A 722 11.54 28.23 -0.84
CA GLY A 722 11.21 29.53 -0.25
C GLY A 722 12.25 30.03 0.75
N ASP A 723 13.12 29.14 1.21
CA ASP A 723 14.17 29.48 2.16
C ASP A 723 15.51 29.69 1.45
N TRP A 724 15.86 30.96 1.17
CA TRP A 724 17.13 31.35 0.54
C TRP A 724 18.37 30.78 1.29
N ASP A 725 18.31 30.76 2.61
CA ASP A 725 19.35 30.29 3.50
C ASP A 725 19.14 28.88 4.04
N TRP A 726 18.52 28.01 3.25
CA TRP A 726 18.18 26.66 3.65
C TRP A 726 19.39 25.87 4.19
N CYS A 727 19.36 25.56 5.46
CA CYS A 727 20.37 24.77 6.17
C CYS A 727 19.67 23.92 7.25
N PRO A 728 18.99 22.81 6.89
CA PRO A 728 18.05 22.10 7.76
C PRO A 728 18.72 21.55 9.04
N VAL A 729 20.05 21.31 9.01
CA VAL A 729 20.76 20.73 10.15
C VAL A 729 21.28 21.80 11.12
N TYR A 730 21.78 22.94 10.60
CA TYR A 730 22.51 23.94 11.41
C TYR A 730 21.97 25.36 11.27
N LYS A 731 20.74 25.55 10.73
CA LYS A 731 20.15 26.89 10.59
C LYS A 731 20.10 27.63 11.93
N GLY A 732 20.51 28.88 11.92
CA GLY A 732 20.53 29.73 13.11
C GLY A 732 21.69 29.45 14.12
N THR A 733 22.64 28.60 13.77
CA THR A 733 23.83 28.32 14.57
C THR A 733 25.09 28.84 13.89
N GLU A 734 26.20 28.90 14.61
CA GLU A 734 27.52 29.26 14.04
C GLU A 734 27.97 28.30 12.93
N ARG A 735 27.45 27.07 12.94
CA ARG A 735 27.72 26.04 11.92
C ARG A 735 26.86 26.17 10.68
N GLN A 736 25.95 27.14 10.59
CA GLN A 736 25.16 27.35 9.41
C GLN A 736 26.04 27.49 8.16
N HIS A 737 25.73 26.71 7.12
CA HIS A 737 26.50 26.59 5.86
C HIS A 737 27.97 26.16 6.08
N ILE A 738 28.26 25.36 7.10
CA ILE A 738 29.63 24.86 7.34
C ILE A 738 30.17 24.08 6.15
N CYS A 739 29.31 23.44 5.36
CA CYS A 739 29.65 22.72 4.12
C CYS A 739 30.37 23.64 3.09
N GLN A 740 29.99 24.92 3.01
CA GLN A 740 30.63 25.91 2.14
C GLN A 740 31.77 26.64 2.85
N LYS A 741 31.57 27.03 4.11
CA LYS A 741 32.55 27.74 4.90
C LYS A 741 33.85 26.95 5.13
N SER A 742 33.76 25.61 5.12
CA SER A 742 34.95 24.74 5.30
C SER A 742 35.80 24.57 4.04
N ILE A 743 35.30 24.96 2.86
CA ILE A 743 36.09 24.98 1.65
C ILE A 743 36.88 26.27 1.61
N THR A 744 38.19 26.20 1.87
CA THR A 744 39.04 27.38 1.95
C THR A 744 39.58 27.80 0.56
N PRO A 745 39.95 29.09 0.38
CA PRO A 745 40.61 29.56 -0.83
C PRO A 745 41.87 28.76 -1.19
N LEU A 746 42.63 28.34 -0.20
CA LEU A 746 43.86 27.57 -0.38
C LEU A 746 43.55 26.17 -0.96
N MET A 747 42.45 25.54 -0.56
CA MET A 747 42.02 24.25 -1.13
C MET A 747 41.64 24.39 -2.60
N VAL A 748 40.88 25.45 -2.95
CA VAL A 748 40.50 25.75 -4.31
C VAL A 748 41.71 26.07 -5.16
N PHE A 749 42.62 26.92 -4.64
CA PHE A 749 43.86 27.28 -5.32
C PHE A 749 44.78 26.08 -5.53
N GLY A 750 44.90 25.19 -4.55
CA GLY A 750 45.64 23.94 -4.68
C GLY A 750 45.15 23.10 -5.87
N LYS A 751 43.82 22.99 -6.02
CA LYS A 751 43.22 22.27 -7.16
C LYS A 751 43.45 23.01 -8.49
N ILE A 752 43.50 24.32 -8.52
CA ILE A 752 43.87 25.09 -9.70
C ILE A 752 45.32 24.77 -10.09
N LEU A 753 46.27 24.77 -9.15
CA LEU A 753 47.65 24.43 -9.42
C LEU A 753 47.87 23.03 -9.92
N GLU A 754 47.19 22.06 -9.31
CA GLU A 754 47.27 20.64 -9.72
C GLU A 754 46.79 20.39 -11.16
N ASN A 755 45.77 21.10 -11.61
CA ASN A 755 45.04 20.73 -12.83
C ASN A 755 45.21 21.73 -13.99
N PHE A 756 45.64 22.98 -13.75
CA PHE A 756 45.64 24.03 -14.76
C PHE A 756 46.97 24.82 -14.88
N LYS A 757 47.93 24.53 -14.03
CA LYS A 757 49.27 25.09 -14.19
C LYS A 757 50.03 24.33 -15.26
N GLN A 758 50.28 24.97 -16.41
CA GLN A 758 51.30 24.54 -17.38
C GLN A 758 52.59 25.20 -17.13
#